data_817df9d142fd62b8aaa8ef0333861825
#
_entry.id   817df9d142fd62b8aaa8ef0333861825
#
_cell.length_a   1.000
_cell.length_b   1.000
_cell.length_c   1.000
_cell.angle_alpha   90.00
_cell.angle_beta   90.00
_cell.angle_gamma   90.00
#
_symmetry.space_group_name_H-M   'P 1'
#
loop_
_entity.id
_entity.type
_entity.pdbx_description
1 polymer ?
#
loop_
_entity_poly.entity_id
_entity_poly.type
_entity_poly.pdbx_seq_one_letter_code
_entity_poly.pdbx_strand_id
1 'polypeptide(L)'
;MSTAALTGTSILQYHIGPRLGSGGMGEVYIADDRRLGRQVALKFLPPDRRRDSESRARLFREAQAASLLQSPHIAVTYDLVEHDDAMFIAMEYVEGELISDRVARGPLPVSDALDIAAQVADALDEAHGRGVTHRDIKSANLIQTRRGLVKVLDFGLAKMEIPSSVEATLQTQPDILVTAPGMVLGTIAYMAPEQLRGDAVDHRVDLWGLGVVLYEMLTATLPFRGSTLAAVFDQILHQEPPSPMQVNPTIPLDVEHIVRRALQKAPVSRYNAARDMYNVLRHAARRIETGASTTGVRPAAHVETGERTIAVLTFTNVTGDAADDWIGTGIAETVTSDLRNVRDVTVIGRAQVFEQLKNAQAETGRSGDSLAIEIGRRLGVWWVVSGGYQRIGDRIRITAQVVEVLKGTLLRTVKIDGRVDEIFELQDRIVFDLSRTLNVKLGKAEADAIERDETSSVEAFEAYSRGVLNMRTAGRDAIDRAIALFERAVQLDPKYASAWAVLGGAYTLKGGFLGMPQLLEKAIEPLRRALGLNPKLVNAHVWLGSALLGTGKLDEGLASLRTAVEIEPDNADAHQNLARAYWLSKGMVPEGIAELRKALTFNPEAGYTHLQLSMLEALSGNLDAAEESARHAIELQERAMSGTEGLLIVGAHSRLGYVYYLRGNYDAAYAEFRRELEWVNTSDHALRERTVIELHQKISAVHHARGEEAEAIRFGDRAIEAHGRRVAAGADDPATRYYIAAVYARRGDVEHTREHLALPMSRLPQFTRWRLERDIDFAGVRAQLLA
;
A
#
# COMPACT_ATOMS: atom_id res chain seq x y z
N MET A 1 -4.44 -15.45 54.96
CA MET A 1 -3.48 -16.57 54.92
C MET A 1 -2.25 -16.13 54.14
N SER A 2 -1.07 -16.38 54.67
CA SER A 2 0.20 -16.11 53.96
C SER A 2 0.25 -17.00 52.70
N THR A 3 0.56 -16.43 51.55
CA THR A 3 0.51 -17.04 50.22
C THR A 3 1.48 -18.22 49.97
N ALA A 4 2.29 -18.58 50.95
CA ALA A 4 3.28 -19.68 50.80
C ALA A 4 2.73 -21.11 50.96
N ALA A 5 1.41 -21.30 51.14
CA ALA A 5 0.84 -22.58 51.56
C ALA A 5 -0.34 -23.13 50.71
N LEU A 6 -0.54 -22.66 49.48
CA LEU A 6 -1.67 -23.15 48.63
C LEU A 6 -1.37 -24.47 47.94
N THR A 7 -0.10 -24.76 47.63
CA THR A 7 0.29 -26.01 46.94
C THR A 7 -0.08 -27.23 47.81
N GLY A 8 -0.77 -28.20 47.23
CA GLY A 8 -1.25 -29.41 47.87
C GLY A 8 -2.61 -29.28 48.58
N THR A 9 -3.22 -28.06 48.56
CA THR A 9 -4.57 -27.84 49.11
C THR A 9 -5.65 -28.03 48.07
N SER A 10 -6.90 -28.16 48.50
CA SER A 10 -8.05 -28.20 47.59
C SER A 10 -9.00 -27.06 47.92
N ILE A 11 -9.43 -26.31 46.92
CA ILE A 11 -10.49 -25.31 47.01
C ILE A 11 -11.62 -25.72 46.02
N LEU A 12 -12.78 -26.03 46.56
CA LEU A 12 -13.89 -26.59 45.81
C LEU A 12 -13.44 -27.85 45.02
N GLN A 13 -13.63 -27.88 43.68
CA GLN A 13 -13.23 -28.96 42.81
C GLN A 13 -11.75 -28.92 42.36
N TYR A 14 -11.02 -27.87 42.73
CA TYR A 14 -9.64 -27.65 42.22
C TYR A 14 -8.63 -28.14 43.26
N HIS A 15 -7.78 -29.07 42.87
CA HIS A 15 -6.63 -29.49 43.66
C HIS A 15 -5.38 -28.72 43.18
N ILE A 16 -4.85 -27.84 44.02
CA ILE A 16 -3.81 -26.86 43.70
C ILE A 16 -2.43 -27.53 43.65
N GLY A 17 -1.81 -27.52 42.51
CA GLY A 17 -0.47 -27.97 42.22
C GLY A 17 0.61 -26.90 42.41
N PRO A 18 1.75 -27.06 41.72
CA PRO A 18 2.84 -26.10 41.77
C PRO A 18 2.45 -24.71 41.30
N ARG A 19 3.16 -23.68 41.84
CA ARG A 19 3.02 -22.31 41.36
C ARG A 19 3.72 -22.16 40.02
N LEU A 20 3.01 -21.62 39.01
CA LEU A 20 3.50 -21.33 37.67
C LEU A 20 4.19 -19.98 37.59
N GLY A 21 3.71 -18.97 38.36
CA GLY A 21 4.27 -17.64 38.34
C GLY A 21 3.71 -16.74 39.43
N SER A 22 4.40 -15.62 39.70
CA SER A 22 3.92 -14.56 40.59
C SER A 22 4.27 -13.19 40.02
N GLY A 23 3.37 -12.20 40.17
CA GLY A 23 3.57 -10.84 39.70
C GLY A 23 2.62 -9.85 40.35
N GLY A 24 2.67 -8.59 39.97
CA GLY A 24 1.81 -7.52 40.51
C GLY A 24 0.30 -7.74 40.34
N MET A 25 -0.10 -8.71 39.54
CA MET A 25 -1.51 -9.09 39.31
C MET A 25 -1.93 -10.34 40.07
N GLY A 26 -1.08 -10.92 40.93
CA GLY A 26 -1.35 -12.10 41.73
C GLY A 26 -0.44 -13.28 41.45
N GLU A 27 -0.84 -14.44 41.94
CA GLU A 27 -0.11 -15.71 41.81
C GLU A 27 -0.91 -16.66 40.92
N VAL A 28 -0.21 -17.37 40.04
CA VAL A 28 -0.81 -18.37 39.15
C VAL A 28 -0.33 -19.75 39.54
N TYR A 29 -1.26 -20.69 39.73
CA TYR A 29 -0.99 -22.08 40.04
C TYR A 29 -1.57 -23.00 38.99
N ILE A 30 -0.92 -24.13 38.70
CA ILE A 30 -1.58 -25.22 38.00
C ILE A 30 -2.48 -25.95 38.99
N ALA A 31 -3.63 -26.43 38.57
CA ALA A 31 -4.50 -27.20 39.41
C ALA A 31 -5.24 -28.28 38.59
N ASP A 32 -5.61 -29.37 39.26
CA ASP A 32 -6.44 -30.42 38.71
C ASP A 32 -7.92 -30.14 39.06
N ASP A 33 -8.73 -29.87 38.01
CA ASP A 33 -10.18 -29.85 38.14
C ASP A 33 -10.70 -31.29 38.23
N ARG A 34 -10.95 -31.75 39.46
CA ARG A 34 -11.39 -33.13 39.75
C ARG A 34 -12.80 -33.42 39.26
N ARG A 35 -13.59 -32.39 39.02
CA ARG A 35 -14.97 -32.56 38.47
C ARG A 35 -14.98 -32.84 36.99
N LEU A 36 -14.11 -32.18 36.24
CA LEU A 36 -14.02 -32.29 34.78
C LEU A 36 -12.81 -33.13 34.30
N GLY A 37 -11.92 -33.58 35.22
CA GLY A 37 -10.77 -34.42 34.91
C GLY A 37 -9.75 -33.74 34.00
N ARG A 38 -9.49 -32.45 34.18
CA ARG A 38 -8.58 -31.68 33.36
C ARG A 38 -7.67 -30.77 34.20
N GLN A 39 -6.54 -30.39 33.64
CA GLN A 39 -5.68 -29.36 34.22
C GLN A 39 -6.17 -27.96 33.85
N VAL A 40 -6.05 -27.04 34.83
CA VAL A 40 -6.43 -25.63 34.72
C VAL A 40 -5.33 -24.75 35.32
N ALA A 41 -5.25 -23.50 34.89
CA ALA A 41 -4.48 -22.46 35.57
C ALA A 41 -5.41 -21.65 36.48
N LEU A 42 -5.04 -21.50 37.74
CA LEU A 42 -5.76 -20.69 38.73
C LEU A 42 -4.98 -19.44 39.04
N LYS A 43 -5.51 -18.29 38.66
CA LYS A 43 -4.91 -16.98 38.92
C LYS A 43 -5.57 -16.35 40.13
N PHE A 44 -4.85 -16.35 41.28
CA PHE A 44 -5.30 -15.75 42.53
C PHE A 44 -5.06 -14.25 42.54
N LEU A 45 -6.09 -13.50 42.90
CA LEU A 45 -6.04 -12.05 42.92
C LEU A 45 -5.46 -11.53 44.24
N PRO A 46 -4.68 -10.41 44.24
CA PRO A 46 -4.13 -9.81 45.45
C PRO A 46 -5.22 -9.36 46.42
N PRO A 47 -4.95 -9.39 47.74
CA PRO A 47 -5.92 -9.04 48.78
C PRO A 47 -6.52 -7.63 48.68
N ASP A 48 -5.74 -6.68 48.19
CA ASP A 48 -6.12 -5.25 48.04
C ASP A 48 -7.23 -5.06 47.02
N ARG A 49 -7.24 -5.86 45.94
CA ARG A 49 -8.28 -5.84 44.91
C ARG A 49 -9.58 -6.56 45.28
N ARG A 50 -9.58 -7.31 46.37
CA ARG A 50 -10.74 -8.04 46.89
C ARG A 50 -11.66 -7.17 47.74
N ARG A 51 -11.13 -6.08 48.35
CA ARG A 51 -11.83 -5.26 49.34
C ARG A 51 -12.74 -4.19 48.77
N ASP A 52 -12.49 -3.78 47.54
CA ASP A 52 -13.26 -2.74 46.85
C ASP A 52 -14.38 -3.35 45.99
N SER A 53 -15.63 -2.98 46.29
CA SER A 53 -16.83 -3.49 45.60
C SER A 53 -16.90 -3.09 44.12
N GLU A 54 -16.36 -1.92 43.76
CA GLU A 54 -16.36 -1.40 42.42
C GLU A 54 -15.31 -2.13 41.56
N SER A 55 -14.13 -2.36 42.12
CA SER A 55 -13.07 -3.16 41.50
C SER A 55 -13.52 -4.61 41.27
N ARG A 56 -14.27 -5.21 42.17
CA ARG A 56 -14.85 -6.55 42.00
C ARG A 56 -15.88 -6.58 40.86
N ALA A 57 -16.83 -5.65 40.83
CA ALA A 57 -17.86 -5.59 39.81
C ALA A 57 -17.28 -5.36 38.39
N ARG A 58 -16.17 -4.63 38.36
CA ARG A 58 -15.42 -4.41 37.09
C ARG A 58 -14.75 -5.70 36.64
N LEU A 59 -14.07 -6.41 37.56
CA LEU A 59 -13.40 -7.66 37.23
C LEU A 59 -14.38 -8.74 36.75
N PHE A 60 -15.57 -8.82 37.33
CA PHE A 60 -16.62 -9.71 36.89
C PHE A 60 -17.06 -9.41 35.44
N ARG A 61 -17.26 -8.15 35.10
CA ARG A 61 -17.62 -7.75 33.76
C ARG A 61 -16.51 -8.06 32.75
N GLU A 62 -15.26 -7.83 33.11
CA GLU A 62 -14.09 -8.10 32.24
C GLU A 62 -13.90 -9.62 32.05
N ALA A 63 -13.99 -10.43 33.11
CA ALA A 63 -13.94 -11.88 33.01
C ALA A 63 -15.11 -12.45 32.19
N GLN A 64 -16.31 -11.90 32.32
CA GLN A 64 -17.48 -12.28 31.54
C GLN A 64 -17.27 -11.94 30.07
N ALA A 65 -16.74 -10.77 29.73
CA ALA A 65 -16.43 -10.39 28.35
C ALA A 65 -15.34 -11.31 27.75
N ALA A 66 -14.28 -11.63 28.51
CA ALA A 66 -13.23 -12.54 28.07
C ALA A 66 -13.74 -13.98 27.86
N SER A 67 -14.72 -14.45 28.64
CA SER A 67 -15.28 -15.79 28.50
C SER A 67 -16.12 -15.98 27.22
N LEU A 68 -16.52 -14.89 26.57
CA LEU A 68 -17.28 -14.93 25.31
C LEU A 68 -16.37 -15.03 24.08
N LEU A 69 -15.05 -14.88 24.25
CA LEU A 69 -14.10 -14.93 23.14
C LEU A 69 -13.90 -16.39 22.69
N GLN A 70 -14.00 -16.62 21.37
CA GLN A 70 -13.92 -17.94 20.74
C GLN A 70 -12.83 -17.96 19.69
N SER A 71 -11.57 -17.78 20.09
CA SER A 71 -10.42 -17.91 19.18
C SER A 71 -9.51 -19.05 19.64
N PRO A 72 -8.94 -19.85 18.73
CA PRO A 72 -7.93 -20.84 19.08
C PRO A 72 -6.68 -20.18 19.68
N HIS A 73 -6.49 -18.88 19.42
CA HIS A 73 -5.34 -18.09 19.84
C HIS A 73 -5.57 -17.33 21.16
N ILE A 74 -6.67 -17.60 21.88
CA ILE A 74 -6.97 -17.00 23.19
C ILE A 74 -7.07 -18.13 24.22
N ALA A 75 -6.45 -17.94 25.39
CA ALA A 75 -6.61 -18.85 26.50
C ALA A 75 -8.03 -18.70 27.08
N VAL A 76 -8.77 -19.80 27.15
CA VAL A 76 -10.19 -19.80 27.58
C VAL A 76 -10.30 -19.50 29.05
N THR A 77 -11.09 -18.49 29.42
CA THR A 77 -11.52 -18.26 30.82
C THR A 77 -12.72 -19.15 31.11
N TYR A 78 -12.59 -20.05 32.08
CA TYR A 78 -13.62 -21.02 32.42
C TYR A 78 -14.58 -20.51 33.48
N ASP A 79 -14.03 -19.88 34.54
CA ASP A 79 -14.84 -19.44 35.69
C ASP A 79 -14.12 -18.35 36.49
N LEU A 80 -14.88 -17.53 37.20
CA LEU A 80 -14.41 -16.61 38.21
C LEU A 80 -15.00 -17.06 39.56
N VAL A 81 -14.14 -17.58 40.40
CA VAL A 81 -14.54 -18.24 41.66
C VAL A 81 -14.25 -17.33 42.85
N GLU A 82 -15.28 -17.15 43.67
CA GLU A 82 -15.19 -16.54 44.99
C GLU A 82 -15.52 -17.60 46.04
N HIS A 83 -14.57 -17.90 46.93
CA HIS A 83 -14.75 -18.89 47.98
C HIS A 83 -13.97 -18.49 49.24
N ASP A 84 -14.66 -18.30 50.33
CA ASP A 84 -14.14 -17.75 51.59
C ASP A 84 -13.37 -16.42 51.35
N ASP A 85 -12.13 -16.35 51.77
CA ASP A 85 -11.24 -15.21 51.55
C ASP A 85 -10.46 -15.30 50.25
N ALA A 86 -10.71 -16.30 49.39
CA ALA A 86 -10.02 -16.49 48.11
C ALA A 86 -10.89 -16.06 46.92
N MET A 87 -10.27 -15.32 45.99
CA MET A 87 -10.86 -15.00 44.71
C MET A 87 -9.85 -15.33 43.64
N PHE A 88 -10.26 -16.15 42.66
CA PHE A 88 -9.37 -16.57 41.58
C PHE A 88 -10.14 -16.79 40.27
N ILE A 89 -9.41 -16.68 39.20
CA ILE A 89 -9.90 -16.99 37.86
C ILE A 89 -9.38 -18.38 37.49
N ALA A 90 -10.28 -19.26 37.06
CA ALA A 90 -9.97 -20.55 36.48
C ALA A 90 -9.90 -20.41 34.97
N MET A 91 -8.77 -20.72 34.37
CA MET A 91 -8.54 -20.58 32.93
C MET A 91 -7.84 -21.80 32.36
N GLU A 92 -7.78 -21.87 31.03
CA GLU A 92 -7.05 -22.89 30.31
C GLU A 92 -5.59 -22.95 30.74
N TYR A 93 -5.14 -24.13 31.16
CA TYR A 93 -3.72 -24.40 31.32
C TYR A 93 -3.14 -24.70 29.93
N VAL A 94 -2.26 -23.82 29.45
CA VAL A 94 -1.61 -23.95 28.15
C VAL A 94 -0.23 -24.58 28.34
N GLU A 95 -0.05 -25.82 27.86
CA GLU A 95 1.27 -26.44 27.83
C GLU A 95 2.11 -25.88 26.69
N GLY A 96 3.17 -25.14 27.01
CA GLY A 96 4.01 -24.47 26.02
C GLY A 96 5.13 -23.67 26.66
N GLU A 97 5.76 -22.83 25.87
CA GLU A 97 6.84 -21.97 26.28
C GLU A 97 6.44 -20.50 26.10
N LEU A 98 6.75 -19.66 27.10
CA LEU A 98 6.54 -18.21 27.01
C LEU A 98 7.42 -17.60 25.91
N ILE A 99 6.86 -16.66 25.17
CA ILE A 99 7.64 -15.93 24.14
C ILE A 99 8.76 -15.12 24.81
N SER A 100 8.56 -14.60 26.03
CA SER A 100 9.62 -13.95 26.82
C SER A 100 10.82 -14.86 27.06
N ASP A 101 10.58 -16.15 27.35
CA ASP A 101 11.67 -17.12 27.62
C ASP A 101 12.42 -17.48 26.33
N ARG A 102 11.69 -17.51 25.19
CA ARG A 102 12.32 -17.71 23.87
C ARG A 102 13.23 -16.53 23.51
N VAL A 103 12.72 -15.31 23.68
CA VAL A 103 13.46 -14.07 23.35
C VAL A 103 14.67 -13.87 24.26
N ALA A 104 14.60 -14.30 25.53
CA ALA A 104 15.73 -14.25 26.46
C ALA A 104 16.96 -15.06 25.98
N ARG A 105 16.78 -16.02 25.08
CA ARG A 105 17.86 -16.83 24.46
C ARG A 105 18.44 -16.20 23.18
N GLY A 106 17.83 -15.15 22.67
CA GLY A 106 18.24 -14.45 21.46
C GLY A 106 17.08 -14.14 20.51
N PRO A 107 17.35 -13.42 19.41
CA PRO A 107 16.32 -13.10 18.43
C PRO A 107 15.75 -14.36 17.77
N LEU A 108 14.45 -14.35 17.49
CA LEU A 108 13.80 -15.42 16.76
C LEU A 108 14.09 -15.32 15.25
N PRO A 109 14.03 -16.45 14.51
CA PRO A 109 13.95 -16.40 13.05
C PRO A 109 12.80 -15.48 12.61
N VAL A 110 13.01 -14.69 11.56
CA VAL A 110 12.03 -13.69 11.10
C VAL A 110 10.69 -14.36 10.74
N SER A 111 10.73 -15.54 10.09
CA SER A 111 9.53 -16.33 9.79
C SER A 111 8.71 -16.66 11.04
N ASP A 112 9.39 -17.15 12.09
CA ASP A 112 8.74 -17.49 13.36
C ASP A 112 8.12 -16.28 14.03
N ALA A 113 8.87 -15.17 14.09
CA ALA A 113 8.39 -13.92 14.68
C ALA A 113 7.13 -13.39 13.98
N LEU A 114 7.09 -13.46 12.66
CA LEU A 114 5.94 -13.06 11.84
C LEU A 114 4.74 -14.00 12.04
N ASP A 115 4.96 -15.31 12.08
CA ASP A 115 3.89 -16.27 12.29
C ASP A 115 3.27 -16.12 13.69
N ILE A 116 4.10 -15.95 14.75
CA ILE A 116 3.65 -15.66 16.10
C ILE A 116 2.83 -14.36 16.15
N ALA A 117 3.35 -13.28 15.57
CA ALA A 117 2.68 -11.99 15.55
C ALA A 117 1.35 -12.03 14.78
N ALA A 118 1.28 -12.79 13.68
CA ALA A 118 0.06 -12.98 12.91
C ALA A 118 -1.02 -13.72 13.75
N GLN A 119 -0.65 -14.79 14.46
CA GLN A 119 -1.59 -15.50 15.33
C GLN A 119 -2.11 -14.61 16.48
N VAL A 120 -1.26 -13.75 17.04
CA VAL A 120 -1.67 -12.77 18.05
C VAL A 120 -2.60 -11.71 17.45
N ALA A 121 -2.31 -11.22 16.24
CA ALA A 121 -3.17 -10.26 15.54
C ALA A 121 -4.57 -10.85 15.23
N ASP A 122 -4.66 -12.16 14.89
CA ASP A 122 -5.93 -12.85 14.70
C ASP A 122 -6.73 -12.96 16.02
N ALA A 123 -6.06 -13.23 17.13
CA ALA A 123 -6.68 -13.19 18.47
C ALA A 123 -7.24 -11.81 18.82
N LEU A 124 -6.48 -10.76 18.52
CA LEU A 124 -6.88 -9.38 18.78
C LEU A 124 -8.06 -8.95 17.88
N ASP A 125 -8.12 -9.40 16.63
CA ASP A 125 -9.22 -9.11 15.72
C ASP A 125 -10.56 -9.65 16.25
N GLU A 126 -10.59 -10.91 16.73
CA GLU A 126 -11.75 -11.50 17.36
C GLU A 126 -12.19 -10.73 18.62
N ALA A 127 -11.23 -10.34 19.46
CA ALA A 127 -11.52 -9.60 20.70
C ALA A 127 -12.04 -8.19 20.41
N HIS A 128 -11.40 -7.45 19.51
CA HIS A 128 -11.78 -6.10 19.11
C HIS A 128 -13.16 -6.07 18.43
N GLY A 129 -13.47 -7.09 17.61
CA GLY A 129 -14.79 -7.26 17.00
C GLY A 129 -15.93 -7.43 18.01
N ARG A 130 -15.61 -7.84 19.24
CA ARG A 130 -16.54 -7.94 20.37
C ARG A 130 -16.43 -6.80 21.38
N GLY A 131 -15.68 -5.76 21.04
CA GLY A 131 -15.46 -4.58 21.90
C GLY A 131 -14.52 -4.83 23.10
N VAL A 132 -13.74 -5.92 23.08
CA VAL A 132 -12.78 -6.27 24.17
C VAL A 132 -11.38 -5.84 23.74
N THR A 133 -10.72 -4.99 24.53
CA THR A 133 -9.33 -4.57 24.34
C THR A 133 -8.47 -5.21 25.42
N HIS A 134 -7.32 -5.77 25.06
CA HIS A 134 -6.43 -6.48 26.00
C HIS A 134 -5.66 -5.55 26.92
N ARG A 135 -5.08 -4.47 26.42
CA ARG A 135 -4.36 -3.38 27.11
C ARG A 135 -3.03 -3.76 27.77
N ASP A 136 -2.60 -5.01 27.73
CA ASP A 136 -1.34 -5.50 28.32
C ASP A 136 -0.69 -6.56 27.42
N ILE A 137 -0.61 -6.32 26.11
CA ILE A 137 0.09 -7.19 25.17
C ILE A 137 1.60 -7.06 25.38
N LYS A 138 2.22 -8.18 25.78
CA LYS A 138 3.68 -8.32 26.02
C LYS A 138 4.11 -9.76 25.85
N SER A 139 5.39 -10.01 25.63
CA SER A 139 5.96 -11.36 25.39
C SER A 139 5.70 -12.35 26.54
N ALA A 140 5.59 -11.86 27.78
CA ALA A 140 5.26 -12.67 28.94
C ALA A 140 3.78 -13.11 29.03
N ASN A 141 2.88 -12.53 28.23
CA ASN A 141 1.48 -12.92 28.13
C ASN A 141 1.20 -13.77 26.87
N LEU A 142 2.22 -14.27 26.19
CA LEU A 142 2.11 -15.10 25.00
C LEU A 142 2.78 -16.44 25.22
N ILE A 143 2.04 -17.54 25.00
CA ILE A 143 2.58 -18.91 25.07
C ILE A 143 2.51 -19.54 23.69
N GLN A 144 3.61 -20.16 23.26
CA GLN A 144 3.60 -21.02 22.08
C GLN A 144 3.62 -22.50 22.52
N THR A 145 2.63 -23.26 22.05
CA THR A 145 2.53 -24.70 22.30
C THR A 145 3.58 -25.45 21.45
N ARG A 146 3.85 -26.72 21.81
CA ARG A 146 4.75 -27.60 21.02
C ARG A 146 4.32 -27.80 19.56
N ARG A 147 3.06 -27.53 19.24
CA ARG A 147 2.50 -27.62 17.87
C ARG A 147 2.58 -26.31 17.09
N GLY A 148 3.22 -25.27 17.65
CA GLY A 148 3.35 -23.97 17.02
C GLY A 148 2.15 -23.04 17.22
N LEU A 149 1.07 -23.47 17.89
CA LEU A 149 -0.07 -22.62 18.17
C LEU A 149 0.29 -21.61 19.26
N VAL A 150 0.01 -20.34 19.01
CA VAL A 150 0.21 -19.27 19.98
C VAL A 150 -1.11 -18.98 20.70
N LYS A 151 -1.03 -18.80 22.00
CA LYS A 151 -2.16 -18.39 22.85
C LYS A 151 -1.84 -17.12 23.62
N VAL A 152 -2.75 -16.16 23.55
CA VAL A 152 -2.73 -14.93 24.34
C VAL A 152 -3.38 -15.19 25.68
N LEU A 153 -2.68 -14.83 26.74
CA LEU A 153 -3.13 -14.98 28.13
C LEU A 153 -3.73 -13.66 28.64
N ASP A 154 -4.57 -13.74 29.66
CA ASP A 154 -5.01 -12.62 30.51
C ASP A 154 -5.77 -11.49 29.79
N PHE A 155 -6.68 -11.80 28.87
CA PHE A 155 -7.53 -10.80 28.20
C PHE A 155 -8.37 -10.00 29.19
N GLY A 156 -8.31 -8.66 29.10
CA GLY A 156 -9.22 -7.72 29.75
C GLY A 156 -9.09 -7.57 31.27
N LEU A 157 -8.13 -8.25 31.92
CA LEU A 157 -7.99 -8.30 33.40
C LEU A 157 -7.16 -7.13 33.97
N ALA A 158 -6.63 -6.24 33.14
CA ALA A 158 -5.67 -5.22 33.54
C ALA A 158 -6.12 -3.81 33.15
N LYS A 159 -7.03 -3.20 33.89
CA LYS A 159 -7.14 -1.73 33.87
C LYS A 159 -6.17 -1.16 34.89
N MET A 160 -4.96 -0.80 34.46
CA MET A 160 -4.10 0.08 35.26
C MET A 160 -4.59 1.52 35.06
N GLU A 161 -5.30 2.05 36.04
CA GLU A 161 -5.41 3.50 36.17
C GLU A 161 -4.05 4.00 36.68
N ILE A 162 -3.32 4.70 35.85
CA ILE A 162 -2.19 5.51 36.29
C ILE A 162 -2.84 6.66 37.06
N PRO A 163 -2.56 6.85 38.35
CA PRO A 163 -3.12 7.98 39.08
C PRO A 163 -2.73 9.29 38.40
N SER A 164 -3.65 10.20 38.24
CA SER A 164 -3.43 11.55 37.70
C SER A 164 -2.39 12.38 38.49
N SER A 165 -1.90 11.84 39.61
CA SER A 165 -0.80 12.40 40.39
C SER A 165 0.61 12.09 39.85
N VAL A 166 0.76 11.18 38.87
CA VAL A 166 2.08 10.80 38.34
C VAL A 166 2.70 11.93 37.51
N GLU A 167 1.90 12.64 36.70
CA GLU A 167 2.40 13.80 35.96
C GLU A 167 2.83 14.96 36.86
N ALA A 168 2.10 15.24 37.91
CA ALA A 168 2.44 16.26 38.93
C ALA A 168 3.69 15.88 39.75
N THR A 169 3.94 14.59 39.96
CA THR A 169 5.10 14.08 40.73
C THR A 169 6.37 14.04 39.85
N LEU A 170 6.24 13.78 38.54
CA LEU A 170 7.35 13.80 37.59
C LEU A 170 7.98 15.21 37.43
N GLN A 171 7.15 16.27 37.56
CA GLN A 171 7.64 17.65 37.49
C GLN A 171 8.32 18.14 38.80
N THR A 172 8.07 17.51 39.92
CA THR A 172 8.48 18.03 41.22
C THR A 172 9.51 17.18 41.99
N GLN A 173 9.58 15.87 41.79
CA GLN A 173 10.57 14.99 42.49
C GLN A 173 10.86 13.70 41.71
N PRO A 174 11.93 13.62 40.94
CA PRO A 174 12.24 12.43 40.08
C PRO A 174 12.63 11.17 40.86
N ASP A 175 13.01 11.27 42.14
CA ASP A 175 13.56 10.15 42.94
C ASP A 175 12.53 9.33 43.76
N ILE A 176 11.26 9.72 43.80
CA ILE A 176 10.24 9.08 44.65
C ILE A 176 9.47 7.95 43.95
N LEU A 177 9.57 7.81 42.61
CA LEU A 177 8.81 6.83 41.81
C LEU A 177 9.34 5.37 41.91
N VAL A 178 10.34 5.09 42.70
CA VAL A 178 10.95 3.74 42.82
C VAL A 178 10.09 2.75 43.62
N THR A 179 8.99 3.19 44.27
CA THR A 179 8.26 2.36 45.22
C THR A 179 6.72 2.41 45.11
N ALA A 180 6.12 2.56 43.93
CA ALA A 180 4.69 2.24 43.84
C ALA A 180 4.55 0.70 43.86
N PRO A 181 3.88 0.10 44.85
CA PRO A 181 3.75 -1.37 44.96
C PRO A 181 2.97 -1.91 43.77
N GLY A 182 3.65 -2.70 42.88
CA GLY A 182 3.02 -3.38 41.75
C GLY A 182 3.46 -2.94 40.38
N MET A 183 4.24 -1.88 40.21
CA MET A 183 4.78 -1.46 38.93
C MET A 183 6.15 -2.09 38.63
N VAL A 184 6.19 -3.12 37.82
CA VAL A 184 7.44 -3.74 37.38
C VAL A 184 7.94 -2.99 36.14
N LEU A 185 9.19 -2.56 36.12
CA LEU A 185 9.88 -1.81 35.06
C LEU A 185 9.64 -2.43 33.68
N GLY A 186 9.51 -3.75 33.57
CA GLY A 186 9.30 -4.49 32.35
C GLY A 186 7.94 -4.28 31.67
N THR A 187 6.85 -4.01 32.37
CA THR A 187 5.51 -3.85 31.78
C THR A 187 5.35 -2.49 31.10
N ILE A 188 5.99 -1.45 31.62
CA ILE A 188 5.88 -0.08 31.13
C ILE A 188 6.45 0.06 29.70
N ALA A 189 7.48 -0.70 29.37
CA ALA A 189 8.12 -0.65 28.06
C ALA A 189 7.20 -1.09 26.90
N TYR A 190 6.06 -1.74 27.18
CA TYR A 190 5.06 -2.13 26.17
C TYR A 190 3.87 -1.17 26.10
N MET A 191 3.77 -0.18 26.99
CA MET A 191 2.65 0.76 27.03
C MET A 191 2.69 1.73 25.84
N ALA A 192 1.52 2.03 25.31
CA ALA A 192 1.36 3.01 24.27
C ALA A 192 1.45 4.45 24.82
N PRO A 193 1.86 5.44 24.00
CA PRO A 193 1.96 6.84 24.43
C PRO A 193 0.68 7.40 25.07
N GLU A 194 -0.49 7.08 24.53
CA GLU A 194 -1.79 7.50 25.05
C GLU A 194 -2.12 6.85 26.40
N GLN A 195 -1.65 5.63 26.66
CA GLN A 195 -1.79 5.02 27.98
C GLN A 195 -0.96 5.74 29.04
N LEU A 196 0.26 6.17 28.67
CA LEU A 196 1.15 6.92 29.57
C LEU A 196 0.67 8.33 29.85
N ARG A 197 -0.01 8.98 28.88
CA ARG A 197 -0.62 10.32 29.06
C ARG A 197 -1.95 10.28 29.81
N GLY A 198 -2.54 9.11 30.00
CA GLY A 198 -3.90 9.00 30.55
C GLY A 198 -5.00 9.45 29.58
N ASP A 199 -4.70 9.52 28.29
CA ASP A 199 -5.66 9.87 27.24
C ASP A 199 -6.72 8.75 27.07
N ALA A 200 -7.79 9.05 26.32
CA ALA A 200 -8.77 8.03 25.94
C ALA A 200 -8.10 6.96 25.05
N VAL A 201 -8.15 5.70 25.49
CA VAL A 201 -7.53 4.57 24.80
C VAL A 201 -8.58 3.76 24.03
N ASP A 202 -8.24 3.34 22.83
CA ASP A 202 -9.01 2.41 22.01
C ASP A 202 -8.21 1.10 21.76
N HIS A 203 -8.72 0.23 20.93
CA HIS A 203 -8.12 -1.06 20.57
C HIS A 203 -6.71 -0.94 19.95
N ARG A 204 -6.29 0.20 19.45
CA ARG A 204 -4.97 0.43 18.83
C ARG A 204 -3.81 0.40 19.82
N VAL A 205 -4.09 0.44 21.12
CA VAL A 205 -3.05 0.21 22.15
C VAL A 205 -2.52 -1.24 22.10
N ASP A 206 -3.37 -2.21 21.74
CA ASP A 206 -2.95 -3.61 21.58
C ASP A 206 -2.06 -3.79 20.34
N LEU A 207 -2.32 -3.02 19.28
CA LEU A 207 -1.50 -3.04 18.05
C LEU A 207 -0.12 -2.41 18.30
N TRP A 208 -0.03 -1.39 19.17
CA TRP A 208 1.24 -0.88 19.65
C TRP A 208 1.98 -1.96 20.47
N GLY A 209 1.33 -2.58 21.45
CA GLY A 209 1.92 -3.66 22.25
C GLY A 209 2.44 -4.82 21.38
N LEU A 210 1.67 -5.22 20.36
CA LEU A 210 2.09 -6.24 19.39
C LEU A 210 3.30 -5.76 18.56
N GLY A 211 3.37 -4.48 18.21
CA GLY A 211 4.54 -3.86 17.56
C GLY A 211 5.79 -3.94 18.42
N VAL A 212 5.68 -3.68 19.76
CA VAL A 212 6.79 -3.84 20.71
C VAL A 212 7.23 -5.29 20.83
N VAL A 213 6.29 -6.23 20.91
CA VAL A 213 6.58 -7.68 20.96
C VAL A 213 7.27 -8.14 19.67
N LEU A 214 6.81 -7.70 18.51
CA LEU A 214 7.43 -8.05 17.24
C LEU A 214 8.87 -7.51 17.16
N TYR A 215 9.10 -6.27 17.56
CA TYR A 215 10.45 -5.70 17.67
C TYR A 215 11.34 -6.54 18.59
N GLU A 216 10.83 -6.90 19.77
CA GLU A 216 11.53 -7.70 20.76
C GLU A 216 11.88 -9.10 20.22
N MET A 217 10.94 -9.79 19.57
CA MET A 217 11.20 -11.10 18.94
C MET A 217 12.28 -11.03 17.86
N LEU A 218 12.29 -9.98 17.07
CA LEU A 218 13.25 -9.81 15.96
C LEU A 218 14.65 -9.39 16.40
N THR A 219 14.80 -8.73 17.57
CA THR A 219 16.06 -8.11 18.02
C THR A 219 16.57 -8.62 19.35
N ALA A 220 15.79 -9.43 20.07
CA ALA A 220 15.99 -9.81 21.47
C ALA A 220 16.13 -8.60 22.41
N THR A 221 15.61 -7.46 22.03
CA THR A 221 15.71 -6.22 22.79
C THR A 221 14.44 -5.39 22.68
N LEU A 222 14.11 -4.62 23.72
CA LEU A 222 12.98 -3.70 23.67
C LEU A 222 13.31 -2.44 22.86
N PRO A 223 12.35 -1.84 22.13
CA PRO A 223 12.59 -0.64 21.33
C PRO A 223 12.84 0.62 22.17
N PHE A 224 12.31 0.67 23.39
CA PHE A 224 12.44 1.79 24.33
C PHE A 224 13.08 1.30 25.63
N ARG A 225 14.26 1.82 25.97
CA ARG A 225 15.09 1.36 27.08
C ARG A 225 15.75 2.55 27.77
N GLY A 226 15.77 2.52 29.12
CA GLY A 226 16.43 3.56 29.91
C GLY A 226 16.87 3.02 31.24
N SER A 227 17.83 3.68 31.88
CA SER A 227 18.28 3.37 33.26
C SER A 227 17.28 3.80 34.32
N THR A 228 16.31 4.66 33.93
CA THR A 228 15.26 5.18 34.82
C THR A 228 13.90 5.10 34.13
N LEU A 229 12.83 5.04 34.91
CA LEU A 229 11.45 5.12 34.39
C LEU A 229 11.20 6.37 33.57
N ALA A 230 11.71 7.52 34.00
CA ALA A 230 11.58 8.79 33.33
C ALA A 230 12.23 8.75 31.92
N ALA A 231 13.38 8.10 31.76
CA ALA A 231 14.04 7.92 30.46
C ALA A 231 13.24 7.01 29.52
N VAL A 232 12.60 5.96 30.05
CA VAL A 232 11.73 5.09 29.24
C VAL A 232 10.46 5.83 28.82
N PHE A 233 9.85 6.63 29.69
CA PHE A 233 8.70 7.47 29.38
C PHE A 233 9.02 8.49 28.27
N ASP A 234 10.14 9.21 28.40
CA ASP A 234 10.56 10.17 27.38
C ASP A 234 10.72 9.51 26.02
N GLN A 235 11.35 8.34 25.96
CA GLN A 235 11.51 7.60 24.72
C GLN A 235 10.17 7.16 24.11
N ILE A 236 9.26 6.62 24.92
CA ILE A 236 7.94 6.21 24.43
C ILE A 236 7.14 7.41 23.92
N LEU A 237 7.22 8.54 24.59
CA LEU A 237 6.43 9.73 24.27
C LEU A 237 6.99 10.53 23.09
N HIS A 238 8.33 10.63 22.97
CA HIS A 238 8.95 11.62 22.09
C HIS A 238 9.97 11.08 21.10
N GLN A 239 10.57 9.89 21.32
CA GLN A 239 11.66 9.38 20.49
C GLN A 239 11.17 8.25 19.55
N GLU A 240 11.64 8.26 18.30
CA GLU A 240 11.43 7.14 17.39
C GLU A 240 12.24 5.91 17.87
N PRO A 241 11.68 4.68 17.75
CA PRO A 241 12.43 3.48 18.10
C PRO A 241 13.63 3.30 17.16
N PRO A 242 14.76 2.76 17.63
CA PRO A 242 15.86 2.38 16.73
C PRO A 242 15.37 1.42 15.64
N SER A 243 15.93 1.55 14.43
CA SER A 243 15.58 0.61 13.35
C SER A 243 15.91 -0.82 13.75
N PRO A 244 14.96 -1.77 13.68
CA PRO A 244 15.24 -3.16 13.98
C PRO A 244 16.31 -3.76 13.05
N MET A 245 16.43 -3.27 11.81
CA MET A 245 17.49 -3.66 10.87
C MET A 245 18.89 -3.21 11.30
N GLN A 246 19.01 -2.11 12.07
CA GLN A 246 20.31 -1.70 12.64
C GLN A 246 20.77 -2.64 13.73
N VAL A 247 19.84 -3.29 14.46
CA VAL A 247 20.13 -4.25 15.53
C VAL A 247 20.32 -5.65 14.94
N ASN A 248 19.49 -6.03 13.99
CA ASN A 248 19.55 -7.33 13.31
C ASN A 248 19.42 -7.14 11.78
N PRO A 249 20.52 -7.12 11.04
CA PRO A 249 20.52 -6.89 9.59
C PRO A 249 19.81 -7.96 8.75
N THR A 250 19.45 -9.10 9.34
CA THR A 250 18.71 -10.15 8.62
C THR A 250 17.22 -9.86 8.47
N ILE A 251 16.71 -8.80 9.12
CA ILE A 251 15.32 -8.41 9.06
C ILE A 251 15.03 -7.75 7.71
N PRO A 252 14.04 -8.25 6.94
CA PRO A 252 13.61 -7.60 5.71
C PRO A 252 12.98 -6.23 5.95
N LEU A 253 13.09 -5.34 4.97
CA LEU A 253 12.59 -3.96 5.06
C LEU A 253 11.07 -3.89 5.27
N ASP A 254 10.31 -4.75 4.62
CA ASP A 254 8.86 -4.83 4.80
C ASP A 254 8.50 -5.18 6.24
N VAL A 255 9.29 -6.02 6.91
CA VAL A 255 9.11 -6.32 8.33
C VAL A 255 9.47 -5.10 9.20
N GLU A 256 10.51 -4.34 8.86
CA GLU A 256 10.79 -3.06 9.52
C GLU A 256 9.62 -2.09 9.38
N HIS A 257 9.03 -1.98 8.19
CA HIS A 257 7.87 -1.11 7.96
C HIS A 257 6.68 -1.51 8.82
N ILE A 258 6.42 -2.82 8.97
CA ILE A 258 5.36 -3.32 9.85
C ILE A 258 5.58 -2.86 11.29
N VAL A 259 6.79 -3.06 11.81
CA VAL A 259 7.16 -2.63 13.17
C VAL A 259 7.04 -1.11 13.32
N ARG A 260 7.60 -0.35 12.40
CA ARG A 260 7.61 1.12 12.43
C ARG A 260 6.19 1.69 12.40
N ARG A 261 5.29 1.12 11.58
CA ARG A 261 3.89 1.53 11.53
C ARG A 261 3.15 1.20 12.83
N ALA A 262 3.37 0.03 13.40
CA ALA A 262 2.77 -0.34 14.67
C ALA A 262 3.22 0.58 15.83
N LEU A 263 4.47 1.07 15.78
CA LEU A 263 5.08 1.93 16.80
C LEU A 263 4.97 3.44 16.51
N GLN A 264 4.02 3.86 15.65
CA GLN A 264 3.71 5.27 15.46
C GLN A 264 3.11 5.90 16.72
N LYS A 265 3.60 7.10 17.10
CA LYS A 265 3.19 7.77 18.34
C LYS A 265 1.70 8.14 18.34
N ALA A 266 1.21 8.65 17.20
CA ALA A 266 -0.21 8.97 17.01
C ALA A 266 -1.01 7.69 16.68
N PRO A 267 -2.07 7.34 17.43
CA PRO A 267 -2.86 6.14 17.17
C PRO A 267 -3.45 6.07 15.75
N VAL A 268 -3.80 7.23 15.18
CA VAL A 268 -4.36 7.32 13.82
C VAL A 268 -3.36 6.96 12.71
N SER A 269 -2.07 6.98 13.01
CA SER A 269 -0.99 6.63 12.07
C SER A 269 -0.61 5.15 12.15
N ARG A 270 -1.16 4.39 13.08
CA ARG A 270 -0.98 2.93 13.23
C ARG A 270 -1.88 2.16 12.27
N TYR A 271 -2.00 0.86 12.46
CA TYR A 271 -3.04 0.05 11.83
C TYR A 271 -4.41 0.40 12.41
N ASN A 272 -5.43 0.46 11.55
CA ASN A 272 -6.78 0.80 12.00
C ASN A 272 -7.47 -0.37 12.70
N ALA A 273 -7.16 -1.59 12.30
CA ALA A 273 -7.70 -2.82 12.87
C ALA A 273 -6.61 -3.90 13.03
N ALA A 274 -6.83 -4.85 13.92
CA ALA A 274 -5.94 -6.00 14.08
C ALA A 274 -5.90 -6.87 12.81
N ARG A 275 -7.00 -6.95 12.06
CA ARG A 275 -7.09 -7.63 10.76
C ARG A 275 -6.12 -7.04 9.73
N ASP A 276 -5.94 -5.73 9.70
CA ASP A 276 -5.01 -5.08 8.79
C ASP A 276 -3.56 -5.50 9.11
N MET A 277 -3.21 -5.49 10.39
CA MET A 277 -1.88 -5.94 10.84
C MET A 277 -1.67 -7.44 10.58
N TYR A 278 -2.67 -8.29 10.82
CA TYR A 278 -2.65 -9.71 10.48
C TYR A 278 -2.33 -9.95 9.00
N ASN A 279 -3.01 -9.23 8.10
CA ASN A 279 -2.84 -9.41 6.66
C ASN A 279 -1.41 -9.10 6.21
N VAL A 280 -0.83 -8.00 6.68
CA VAL A 280 0.55 -7.62 6.30
C VAL A 280 1.59 -8.57 6.92
N LEU A 281 1.36 -9.08 8.13
CA LEU A 281 2.22 -10.07 8.78
C LEU A 281 2.22 -11.41 8.02
N ARG A 282 1.02 -11.91 7.65
CA ARG A 282 0.87 -13.14 6.85
C ARG A 282 1.46 -13.00 5.45
N HIS A 283 1.34 -11.84 4.84
CA HIS A 283 1.96 -11.56 3.55
C HIS A 283 3.48 -11.62 3.65
N ALA A 284 4.07 -10.94 4.64
CA ALA A 284 5.52 -10.97 4.88
C ALA A 284 6.03 -12.39 5.19
N ALA A 285 5.30 -13.16 6.02
CA ALA A 285 5.65 -14.55 6.34
C ALA A 285 5.67 -15.46 5.10
N ARG A 286 4.61 -15.42 4.27
CA ARG A 286 4.53 -16.19 3.02
C ARG A 286 5.69 -15.88 2.06
N ARG A 287 6.10 -14.62 1.97
CA ARG A 287 7.23 -14.20 1.14
C ARG A 287 8.53 -14.83 1.59
N ILE A 288 8.73 -14.97 2.89
CA ILE A 288 9.92 -15.63 3.45
C ILE A 288 9.86 -17.14 3.21
N GLU A 289 8.70 -17.80 3.43
CA GLU A 289 8.50 -19.24 3.27
C GLU A 289 8.67 -19.73 1.82
N THR A 290 8.18 -18.97 0.86
CA THR A 290 8.23 -19.37 -0.56
C THR A 290 9.61 -19.25 -1.18
N GLY A 291 10.63 -18.88 -0.40
CA GLY A 291 11.95 -18.58 -0.97
C GLY A 291 11.90 -17.42 -1.98
N ALA A 292 10.75 -16.73 -2.06
CA ALA A 292 10.62 -15.43 -2.65
C ALA A 292 11.37 -14.40 -1.77
N SER A 293 12.49 -14.86 -1.20
CA SER A 293 13.58 -14.05 -0.77
C SER A 293 13.94 -13.19 -1.96
N THR A 294 13.59 -11.93 -1.86
CA THR A 294 14.19 -10.86 -2.65
C THR A 294 13.99 -10.88 -4.16
N THR A 295 12.78 -11.22 -4.66
CA THR A 295 12.38 -10.78 -6.00
C THR A 295 10.98 -10.18 -5.94
N GLY A 296 10.84 -9.03 -5.29
CA GLY A 296 9.58 -8.30 -5.27
C GLY A 296 9.54 -7.30 -4.14
N VAL A 297 9.92 -6.11 -4.47
CA VAL A 297 10.29 -4.97 -3.65
C VAL A 297 11.53 -5.27 -2.80
N ARG A 298 12.63 -5.49 -3.50
CA ARG A 298 13.81 -4.77 -3.12
C ARG A 298 13.38 -3.28 -3.03
N PRO A 299 13.66 -2.55 -1.94
CA PRO A 299 14.44 -1.37 -2.17
C PRO A 299 15.52 -1.93 -3.05
N ALA A 300 15.71 -1.47 -4.26
CA ALA A 300 16.69 -2.09 -5.12
C ALA A 300 17.78 -2.52 -4.17
N ALA A 301 17.77 -3.83 -3.83
CA ALA A 301 18.80 -4.30 -2.95
C ALA A 301 19.98 -3.80 -3.68
N HIS A 302 20.81 -3.05 -2.99
CA HIS A 302 22.15 -2.95 -3.46
C HIS A 302 22.53 -4.41 -3.68
N VAL A 303 22.19 -4.89 -4.87
CA VAL A 303 22.91 -6.02 -5.41
C VAL A 303 24.33 -5.52 -5.33
N GLU A 304 25.19 -6.29 -4.72
CA GLU A 304 26.59 -6.26 -5.00
C GLU A 304 26.89 -6.61 -6.50
N THR A 305 25.90 -6.50 -7.38
CA THR A 305 26.02 -6.28 -8.81
C THR A 305 26.07 -4.77 -8.96
N GLY A 306 27.21 -4.22 -9.29
CA GLY A 306 27.57 -2.81 -9.34
C GLY A 306 26.65 -1.86 -10.12
N GLU A 307 25.35 -2.05 -10.14
CA GLU A 307 24.37 -1.20 -10.78
C GLU A 307 24.11 0.05 -9.93
N ARG A 308 24.58 1.17 -10.45
CA ARG A 308 24.44 2.50 -9.85
C ARG A 308 23.07 3.09 -10.22
N THR A 309 22.10 2.98 -9.32
CA THR A 309 20.73 3.47 -9.55
C THR A 309 20.54 4.91 -9.08
N ILE A 310 19.84 5.72 -9.86
CA ILE A 310 19.61 7.14 -9.60
C ILE A 310 18.16 7.54 -9.87
N ALA A 311 17.62 8.42 -9.02
CA ALA A 311 16.34 9.08 -9.23
C ALA A 311 16.51 10.59 -9.31
N VAL A 312 15.80 11.25 -10.24
CA VAL A 312 15.84 12.72 -10.39
C VAL A 312 14.50 13.29 -9.97
N LEU A 313 14.48 14.12 -8.92
CA LEU A 313 13.27 14.80 -8.46
C LEU A 313 12.97 16.03 -9.33
N THR A 314 11.71 16.49 -9.30
CA THR A 314 11.34 17.78 -9.88
C THR A 314 12.07 18.91 -9.14
N PHE A 315 12.64 19.86 -9.88
CA PHE A 315 13.33 21.00 -9.29
C PHE A 315 12.34 22.03 -8.76
N THR A 316 12.55 22.48 -7.53
CA THR A 316 11.64 23.40 -6.84
C THR A 316 11.81 24.82 -7.36
N ASN A 317 10.70 25.48 -7.64
CA ASN A 317 10.66 26.91 -7.94
C ASN A 317 10.86 27.73 -6.65
N VAL A 318 12.05 28.23 -6.41
CA VAL A 318 12.39 29.01 -5.21
C VAL A 318 11.87 30.45 -5.30
N THR A 319 11.66 30.96 -6.52
CA THR A 319 11.12 32.30 -6.75
C THR A 319 9.61 32.37 -6.42
N GLY A 320 8.89 31.27 -6.59
CA GLY A 320 7.46 31.14 -6.28
C GLY A 320 6.53 31.74 -7.33
N ASP A 321 7.02 32.17 -8.49
CA ASP A 321 6.20 32.58 -9.63
C ASP A 321 5.67 31.35 -10.36
N ALA A 322 4.38 31.05 -10.25
CA ALA A 322 3.74 29.92 -10.90
C ALA A 322 3.90 29.90 -12.44
N ALA A 323 4.15 31.06 -13.06
CA ALA A 323 4.43 31.14 -14.50
C ALA A 323 5.72 30.37 -14.89
N ASP A 324 6.63 30.15 -13.96
CA ASP A 324 7.92 29.50 -14.17
C ASP A 324 7.96 28.02 -13.74
N ASP A 325 6.90 27.46 -13.16
CA ASP A 325 6.87 26.10 -12.62
C ASP A 325 7.23 25.00 -13.65
N TRP A 326 7.05 25.29 -14.94
CA TRP A 326 7.45 24.42 -16.04
C TRP A 326 8.95 24.16 -16.09
N ILE A 327 9.79 25.12 -15.63
CA ILE A 327 11.26 25.02 -15.66
C ILE A 327 11.73 23.83 -14.84
N GLY A 328 11.22 23.68 -13.62
CA GLY A 328 11.59 22.56 -12.73
C GLY A 328 11.21 21.20 -13.27
N THR A 329 10.08 21.13 -13.99
CA THR A 329 9.65 19.93 -14.72
C THR A 329 10.58 19.66 -15.90
N GLY A 330 10.83 20.68 -16.73
CA GLY A 330 11.69 20.55 -17.90
C GLY A 330 13.11 20.12 -17.54
N ILE A 331 13.75 20.75 -16.54
CA ILE A 331 15.08 20.34 -16.07
C ILE A 331 15.08 18.87 -15.64
N ALA A 332 14.07 18.42 -14.88
CA ALA A 332 14.04 17.05 -14.40
C ALA A 332 13.79 16.03 -15.53
N GLU A 333 12.99 16.36 -16.55
CA GLU A 333 12.80 15.53 -17.74
C GLU A 333 14.10 15.37 -18.54
N THR A 334 14.78 16.50 -18.86
CA THR A 334 16.04 16.49 -19.60
C THR A 334 17.14 15.76 -18.84
N VAL A 335 17.38 16.10 -17.58
CA VAL A 335 18.42 15.45 -16.77
C VAL A 335 18.16 13.93 -16.64
N THR A 336 16.89 13.51 -16.54
CA THR A 336 16.54 12.08 -16.52
C THR A 336 16.84 11.41 -17.85
N SER A 337 16.50 12.06 -18.96
CA SER A 337 16.75 11.56 -20.32
C SER A 337 18.23 11.40 -20.60
N ASP A 338 19.03 12.40 -20.26
CA ASP A 338 20.46 12.42 -20.54
C ASP A 338 21.24 11.44 -19.67
N LEU A 339 20.87 11.32 -18.38
CA LEU A 339 21.47 10.32 -17.50
C LEU A 339 21.20 8.88 -17.97
N ARG A 340 20.12 8.60 -18.71
CA ARG A 340 19.86 7.28 -19.33
C ARG A 340 20.85 6.94 -20.44
N ASN A 341 21.47 7.94 -21.06
CA ASN A 341 22.53 7.74 -22.06
C ASN A 341 23.89 7.42 -21.42
N VAL A 342 24.01 7.55 -20.08
CA VAL A 342 25.24 7.31 -19.33
C VAL A 342 25.32 5.84 -18.96
N ARG A 343 26.40 5.15 -19.39
CA ARG A 343 26.65 3.75 -19.03
C ARG A 343 26.87 3.61 -17.52
N ASP A 344 26.64 2.44 -17.00
CA ASP A 344 26.82 2.10 -15.59
C ASP A 344 25.89 2.88 -14.61
N VAL A 345 24.84 3.55 -15.12
CA VAL A 345 23.84 4.24 -14.32
C VAL A 345 22.45 3.79 -14.77
N THR A 346 21.68 3.23 -13.88
CA THR A 346 20.27 2.89 -14.11
C THR A 346 19.39 4.02 -13.56
N VAL A 347 18.60 4.65 -14.42
CA VAL A 347 17.80 5.84 -14.07
C VAL A 347 16.35 5.44 -13.87
N ILE A 348 15.78 5.73 -12.71
CA ILE A 348 14.38 5.45 -12.41
C ILE A 348 13.45 6.31 -13.27
N GLY A 349 12.39 5.70 -13.77
CA GLY A 349 11.38 6.37 -14.61
C GLY A 349 10.68 7.54 -13.91
N ARG A 350 10.42 8.63 -14.65
CA ARG A 350 9.82 9.86 -14.12
C ARG A 350 8.45 9.64 -13.46
N ALA A 351 7.62 8.77 -14.04
CA ALA A 351 6.30 8.45 -13.48
C ALA A 351 6.41 7.85 -12.07
N GLN A 352 7.32 6.90 -11.88
CA GLN A 352 7.56 6.25 -10.59
C GLN A 352 8.15 7.23 -9.57
N VAL A 353 9.09 8.09 -9.96
CA VAL A 353 9.66 9.14 -9.10
C VAL A 353 8.57 10.10 -8.65
N PHE A 354 7.70 10.52 -9.57
CA PHE A 354 6.62 11.45 -9.27
C PHE A 354 5.58 10.85 -8.28
N GLU A 355 5.22 9.59 -8.48
CA GLU A 355 4.30 8.87 -7.59
C GLU A 355 4.85 8.78 -6.16
N GLN A 356 6.15 8.44 -6.02
CA GLN A 356 6.80 8.38 -4.72
C GLN A 356 6.99 9.76 -4.08
N LEU A 357 7.28 10.80 -4.85
CA LEU A 357 7.39 12.16 -4.37
C LEU A 357 6.08 12.61 -3.72
N LYS A 358 4.98 12.41 -4.42
CA LYS A 358 3.63 12.75 -3.96
C LYS A 358 3.28 12.02 -2.66
N ASN A 359 3.45 10.69 -2.65
CA ASN A 359 3.12 9.86 -1.49
C ASN A 359 3.96 10.25 -0.27
N ALA A 360 5.27 10.47 -0.45
CA ALA A 360 6.16 10.88 0.62
C ALA A 360 5.82 12.27 1.18
N GLN A 361 5.45 13.23 0.33
CA GLN A 361 5.04 14.57 0.78
C GLN A 361 3.74 14.52 1.59
N ALA A 362 2.73 13.80 1.11
CA ALA A 362 1.43 13.66 1.79
C ALA A 362 1.57 12.98 3.17
N GLU A 363 2.40 11.94 3.27
CA GLU A 363 2.55 11.14 4.49
C GLU A 363 3.45 11.77 5.53
N THR A 364 4.53 12.46 5.11
CA THR A 364 5.58 12.85 6.05
C THR A 364 5.64 14.35 6.33
N GLY A 365 5.04 15.18 5.48
CA GLY A 365 5.18 16.63 5.52
C GLY A 365 6.65 17.12 5.37
N ARG A 366 7.58 16.23 4.99
CA ARG A 366 9.00 16.52 4.82
C ARG A 366 9.24 17.34 3.55
N SER A 367 10.33 18.08 3.53
CA SER A 367 10.78 18.87 2.38
C SER A 367 12.30 18.81 2.25
N GLY A 368 12.84 19.24 1.12
CA GLY A 368 14.27 19.31 0.89
C GLY A 368 14.99 17.95 0.96
N ASP A 369 16.18 17.92 1.54
CA ASP A 369 17.07 16.75 1.56
C ASP A 369 16.45 15.55 2.31
N SER A 370 15.69 15.81 3.38
CA SER A 370 15.02 14.75 4.14
C SER A 370 13.93 14.04 3.33
N LEU A 371 13.24 14.75 2.45
CA LEU A 371 12.29 14.19 1.50
C LEU A 371 13.02 13.42 0.39
N ALA A 372 14.13 13.96 -0.14
CA ALA A 372 14.93 13.28 -1.15
C ALA A 372 15.46 11.92 -0.65
N ILE A 373 15.96 11.86 0.59
CA ILE A 373 16.42 10.62 1.23
C ILE A 373 15.25 9.63 1.36
N GLU A 374 14.09 10.09 1.82
CA GLU A 374 12.90 9.24 1.97
C GLU A 374 12.44 8.65 0.64
N ILE A 375 12.36 9.48 -0.41
CA ILE A 375 12.01 9.02 -1.74
C ILE A 375 13.05 8.04 -2.27
N GLY A 376 14.33 8.33 -2.09
CA GLY A 376 15.41 7.44 -2.49
C GLY A 376 15.34 6.06 -1.81
N ARG A 377 14.98 6.03 -0.54
CA ARG A 377 14.76 4.77 0.20
C ARG A 377 13.57 4.00 -0.34
N ARG A 378 12.45 4.67 -0.63
CA ARG A 378 11.25 4.04 -1.22
C ARG A 378 11.51 3.48 -2.62
N LEU A 379 12.27 4.22 -3.42
CA LEU A 379 12.68 3.79 -4.76
C LEU A 379 13.82 2.78 -4.74
N GLY A 380 14.49 2.59 -3.60
CA GLY A 380 15.64 1.71 -3.46
C GLY A 380 16.85 2.14 -4.31
N VAL A 381 17.06 3.43 -4.52
CA VAL A 381 18.17 3.95 -5.32
C VAL A 381 19.38 4.30 -4.49
N TRP A 382 20.57 4.31 -5.11
CA TRP A 382 21.79 4.75 -4.46
C TRP A 382 21.83 6.26 -4.30
N TRP A 383 21.37 6.97 -5.33
CA TRP A 383 21.45 8.41 -5.38
C TRP A 383 20.11 9.04 -5.74
N VAL A 384 19.86 10.19 -5.15
CA VAL A 384 18.78 11.07 -5.55
C VAL A 384 19.36 12.41 -5.95
N VAL A 385 18.99 12.87 -7.14
CA VAL A 385 19.20 14.25 -7.58
C VAL A 385 17.97 15.05 -7.19
N SER A 386 18.17 16.09 -6.40
CA SER A 386 17.18 17.09 -6.04
C SER A 386 17.72 18.48 -6.34
N GLY A 387 16.87 19.48 -6.33
CA GLY A 387 17.34 20.83 -6.56
C GLY A 387 16.25 21.88 -6.61
N GLY A 388 16.67 23.08 -6.95
CA GLY A 388 15.77 24.22 -7.14
C GLY A 388 16.35 25.21 -8.13
N TYR A 389 15.51 26.11 -8.59
CA TYR A 389 15.92 27.21 -9.46
C TYR A 389 15.33 28.52 -8.99
N GLN A 390 16.04 29.61 -9.33
CA GLN A 390 15.60 30.99 -9.11
C GLN A 390 15.72 31.72 -10.44
N ARG A 391 14.64 32.38 -10.87
CA ARG A 391 14.61 33.21 -12.07
C ARG A 391 14.35 34.66 -11.69
N ILE A 392 15.15 35.57 -12.24
CA ILE A 392 14.98 37.02 -12.11
C ILE A 392 15.16 37.63 -13.51
N GLY A 393 14.04 37.98 -14.14
CA GLY A 393 14.02 38.45 -15.53
C GLY A 393 14.48 37.35 -16.48
N ASP A 394 15.56 37.62 -17.24
CA ASP A 394 16.19 36.67 -18.16
C ASP A 394 17.27 35.78 -17.54
N ARG A 395 17.66 36.04 -16.28
CA ARG A 395 18.67 35.27 -15.56
C ARG A 395 18.07 34.15 -14.75
N ILE A 396 18.75 33.00 -14.77
CA ILE A 396 18.38 31.85 -13.99
C ILE A 396 19.59 31.30 -13.22
N ARG A 397 19.35 30.91 -11.98
CA ARG A 397 20.27 30.12 -11.18
C ARG A 397 19.64 28.77 -10.90
N ILE A 398 20.35 27.70 -11.25
CA ILE A 398 19.93 26.31 -10.97
C ILE A 398 20.88 25.74 -9.92
N THR A 399 20.33 25.14 -8.88
CA THR A 399 21.06 24.43 -7.86
C THR A 399 20.63 22.96 -7.90
N ALA A 400 21.56 22.05 -8.18
CA ALA A 400 21.34 20.61 -8.16
C ALA A 400 22.13 19.99 -7.02
N GLN A 401 21.55 19.03 -6.32
CA GLN A 401 22.14 18.34 -5.19
C GLN A 401 22.10 16.83 -5.43
N VAL A 402 23.17 16.13 -5.08
CA VAL A 402 23.23 14.66 -5.10
C VAL A 402 23.28 14.16 -3.67
N VAL A 403 22.29 13.36 -3.31
CA VAL A 403 22.19 12.73 -1.99
C VAL A 403 22.49 11.24 -2.12
N GLU A 404 23.42 10.74 -1.31
CA GLU A 404 23.66 9.31 -1.16
C GLU A 404 22.65 8.74 -0.14
N VAL A 405 21.74 7.93 -0.61
CA VAL A 405 20.55 7.51 0.14
C VAL A 405 20.88 6.66 1.37
N LEU A 406 21.82 5.71 1.23
CA LEU A 406 22.20 4.82 2.34
C LEU A 406 22.83 5.56 3.51
N LYS A 407 23.74 6.49 3.21
CA LYS A 407 24.42 7.27 4.25
C LYS A 407 23.57 8.44 4.73
N GLY A 408 22.54 8.82 3.98
CA GLY A 408 21.73 10.00 4.23
C GLY A 408 22.56 11.30 4.14
N THR A 409 23.61 11.31 3.31
CA THR A 409 24.57 12.42 3.21
C THR A 409 24.50 13.11 1.85
N LEU A 410 24.57 14.43 1.87
CA LEU A 410 24.75 15.23 0.67
C LEU A 410 26.18 15.05 0.14
N LEU A 411 26.31 14.49 -1.08
CA LEU A 411 27.62 14.30 -1.71
C LEU A 411 28.16 15.61 -2.28
N ARG A 412 27.32 16.34 -2.98
CA ARG A 412 27.72 17.59 -3.64
C ARG A 412 26.53 18.47 -3.98
N THR A 413 26.76 19.78 -3.97
CA THR A 413 25.86 20.79 -4.54
C THR A 413 26.53 21.41 -5.75
N VAL A 414 25.84 21.39 -6.88
CA VAL A 414 26.23 22.05 -8.13
C VAL A 414 25.39 23.32 -8.27
N LYS A 415 26.03 24.44 -8.55
CA LYS A 415 25.35 25.73 -8.80
C LYS A 415 25.75 26.24 -10.17
N ILE A 416 24.76 26.52 -11.01
CA ILE A 416 24.94 26.98 -12.38
C ILE A 416 24.12 28.24 -12.57
N ASP A 417 24.82 29.30 -13.02
CA ASP A 417 24.21 30.58 -13.39
C ASP A 417 24.25 30.75 -14.90
N GLY A 418 23.20 31.32 -15.47
CA GLY A 418 23.09 31.62 -16.88
C GLY A 418 21.79 32.39 -17.21
N ARG A 419 21.42 32.36 -18.48
CA ARG A 419 20.19 32.97 -19.01
C ARG A 419 19.18 31.90 -19.33
N VAL A 420 17.90 32.26 -19.39
CA VAL A 420 16.81 31.32 -19.72
C VAL A 420 16.93 30.81 -21.16
N ASP A 421 17.42 31.64 -22.07
CA ASP A 421 17.68 31.24 -23.46
C ASP A 421 18.87 30.26 -23.63
N GLU A 422 19.70 30.10 -22.59
CA GLU A 422 20.82 29.15 -22.51
C GLU A 422 20.42 27.86 -21.75
N ILE A 423 19.12 27.61 -21.53
CA ILE A 423 18.66 26.58 -20.59
C ILE A 423 19.17 25.18 -20.97
N PHE A 424 19.32 24.86 -22.23
CA PHE A 424 19.85 23.56 -22.69
C PHE A 424 21.31 23.39 -22.29
N GLU A 425 22.16 24.37 -22.55
CA GLU A 425 23.57 24.35 -22.12
C GLU A 425 23.71 24.25 -20.59
N LEU A 426 22.77 24.88 -19.84
CA LEU A 426 22.76 24.79 -18.39
C LEU A 426 22.38 23.38 -17.91
N GLN A 427 21.49 22.70 -18.60
CA GLN A 427 21.10 21.33 -18.32
C GLN A 427 22.22 20.34 -18.61
N ASP A 428 22.91 20.47 -19.74
CA ASP A 428 24.10 19.67 -20.08
C ASP A 428 25.17 19.81 -19.01
N ARG A 429 25.44 21.02 -18.56
CA ARG A 429 26.41 21.28 -17.48
C ARG A 429 26.01 20.60 -16.18
N ILE A 430 24.70 20.52 -15.86
CA ILE A 430 24.23 19.77 -14.69
C ILE A 430 24.61 18.30 -14.87
N VAL A 431 24.29 17.67 -16.01
CA VAL A 431 24.55 16.25 -16.26
C VAL A 431 26.06 15.94 -16.23
N PHE A 432 26.89 16.77 -16.82
CA PHE A 432 28.36 16.63 -16.77
C PHE A 432 28.90 16.73 -15.34
N ASP A 433 28.40 17.68 -14.53
CA ASP A 433 28.81 17.84 -13.14
C ASP A 433 28.29 16.71 -12.24
N LEU A 434 27.08 16.20 -12.49
CA LEU A 434 26.52 15.02 -11.83
C LEU A 434 27.35 13.79 -12.15
N SER A 435 27.68 13.54 -13.42
CA SER A 435 28.50 12.39 -13.86
C SER A 435 29.89 12.41 -13.19
N ARG A 436 30.53 13.58 -13.09
CA ARG A 436 31.79 13.74 -12.34
C ARG A 436 31.63 13.44 -10.84
N THR A 437 30.52 13.89 -10.25
CA THR A 437 30.24 13.66 -8.82
C THR A 437 30.05 12.18 -8.51
N LEU A 438 29.42 11.46 -9.42
CA LEU A 438 29.15 10.03 -9.32
C LEU A 438 30.34 9.15 -9.72
N ASN A 439 31.50 9.77 -10.07
CA ASN A 439 32.68 9.07 -10.61
C ASN A 439 32.35 8.19 -11.83
N VAL A 440 31.46 8.65 -12.68
CA VAL A 440 31.13 8.00 -13.96
C VAL A 440 31.96 8.65 -15.08
N LYS A 441 32.70 7.85 -15.80
CA LYS A 441 33.48 8.32 -16.94
C LYS A 441 32.62 8.33 -18.18
N LEU A 442 32.31 9.52 -18.68
CA LEU A 442 31.58 9.67 -19.96
C LEU A 442 32.54 9.38 -21.11
N GLY A 443 32.12 8.45 -21.97
CA GLY A 443 32.76 8.25 -23.28
C GLY A 443 32.36 9.35 -24.27
N LYS A 444 33.10 9.46 -25.39
CA LYS A 444 32.80 10.47 -26.41
C LYS A 444 31.35 10.36 -26.96
N ALA A 445 30.90 9.16 -27.21
CA ALA A 445 29.54 8.93 -27.73
C ALA A 445 28.44 9.33 -26.74
N GLU A 446 28.70 9.19 -25.45
CA GLU A 446 27.79 9.59 -24.36
C GLU A 446 27.76 11.11 -24.20
N ALA A 447 28.92 11.76 -24.26
CA ALA A 447 29.02 13.22 -24.26
C ALA A 447 28.31 13.82 -25.47
N ASP A 448 28.58 13.29 -26.67
CA ASP A 448 27.92 13.72 -27.91
C ASP A 448 26.38 13.48 -27.88
N ALA A 449 25.92 12.50 -27.10
CA ALA A 449 24.49 12.22 -26.91
C ALA A 449 23.83 13.21 -25.95
N ILE A 450 24.53 13.62 -24.88
CA ILE A 450 24.07 14.64 -23.91
C ILE A 450 24.00 16.01 -24.60
N GLU A 451 25.02 16.40 -25.37
CA GLU A 451 25.04 17.66 -26.10
C GLU A 451 24.09 17.73 -27.30
N ARG A 452 23.37 16.64 -27.59
CA ARG A 452 22.40 16.60 -28.68
C ARG A 452 21.03 16.93 -28.17
N ASP A 453 20.72 18.22 -28.12
CA ASP A 453 19.36 18.69 -27.78
C ASP A 453 18.29 18.12 -28.74
N GLU A 454 17.17 17.65 -28.19
CA GLU A 454 16.01 17.24 -28.96
C GLU A 454 15.31 18.44 -29.63
N THR A 455 15.49 19.65 -29.10
CA THR A 455 14.99 20.92 -29.64
C THR A 455 15.93 22.06 -29.27
N SER A 456 16.08 23.01 -30.16
CA SER A 456 16.77 24.28 -29.89
C SER A 456 15.80 25.43 -29.58
N SER A 457 14.49 25.19 -29.60
CA SER A 457 13.48 26.19 -29.32
C SER A 457 13.07 26.16 -27.83
N VAL A 458 13.42 27.20 -27.10
CA VAL A 458 13.01 27.39 -25.71
C VAL A 458 11.49 27.46 -25.59
N GLU A 459 10.81 28.07 -26.53
CA GLU A 459 9.35 28.17 -26.56
C GLU A 459 8.69 26.79 -26.80
N ALA A 460 9.29 25.94 -27.63
CA ALA A 460 8.81 24.57 -27.82
C ALA A 460 9.01 23.74 -26.54
N PHE A 461 10.15 23.89 -25.90
CA PHE A 461 10.47 23.23 -24.62
C PHE A 461 9.58 23.71 -23.48
N GLU A 462 9.28 25.02 -23.39
CA GLU A 462 8.31 25.56 -22.44
C GLU A 462 6.92 24.95 -22.66
N ALA A 463 6.43 24.94 -23.89
CA ALA A 463 5.12 24.39 -24.22
C ALA A 463 5.06 22.89 -23.89
N TYR A 464 6.09 22.12 -24.21
CA TYR A 464 6.24 20.72 -23.84
C TYR A 464 6.19 20.53 -22.31
N SER A 465 7.03 21.24 -21.56
CA SER A 465 7.15 21.09 -20.10
C SER A 465 5.86 21.50 -19.37
N ARG A 466 5.17 22.55 -19.82
CA ARG A 466 3.83 22.93 -19.32
C ARG A 466 2.78 21.86 -19.64
N GLY A 467 2.85 21.26 -20.82
CA GLY A 467 1.99 20.15 -21.20
C GLY A 467 2.18 18.93 -20.29
N VAL A 468 3.42 18.53 -20.03
CA VAL A 468 3.77 17.45 -19.10
C VAL A 468 3.25 17.74 -17.68
N LEU A 469 3.41 18.98 -17.20
CA LEU A 469 2.89 19.39 -15.89
C LEU A 469 1.36 19.23 -15.81
N ASN A 470 0.61 19.61 -16.86
CA ASN A 470 -0.84 19.44 -16.90
C ASN A 470 -1.29 17.98 -16.95
N MET A 471 -0.50 17.07 -17.57
CA MET A 471 -0.84 15.64 -17.62
C MET A 471 -0.86 14.96 -16.24
N ARG A 472 -0.23 15.55 -15.23
CA ARG A 472 -0.09 14.96 -13.88
C ARG A 472 -1.40 14.76 -13.13
N THR A 473 -2.46 15.52 -13.45
CA THR A 473 -3.73 15.50 -12.71
C THR A 473 -4.77 14.54 -13.31
N ALA A 474 -4.59 14.05 -14.54
CA ALA A 474 -5.56 13.20 -15.27
C ALA A 474 -7.01 13.73 -15.34
N GLY A 475 -7.24 15.01 -14.99
CA GLY A 475 -8.52 15.69 -15.15
C GLY A 475 -8.81 15.94 -16.65
N ARG A 476 -10.11 15.97 -17.03
CA ARG A 476 -10.51 16.20 -18.42
C ARG A 476 -9.93 17.49 -18.99
N ASP A 477 -10.12 18.59 -18.30
CA ASP A 477 -9.66 19.91 -18.74
C ASP A 477 -8.13 20.00 -18.76
N ALA A 478 -7.46 19.31 -17.83
CA ALA A 478 -6.01 19.26 -17.77
C ALA A 478 -5.41 18.52 -18.98
N ILE A 479 -6.01 17.41 -19.39
CA ILE A 479 -5.61 16.68 -20.60
C ILE A 479 -5.82 17.55 -21.84
N ASP A 480 -6.91 18.31 -21.95
CA ASP A 480 -7.18 19.19 -23.06
C ASP A 480 -6.18 20.34 -23.16
N ARG A 481 -5.85 20.95 -22.01
CA ARG A 481 -4.78 21.96 -21.97
C ARG A 481 -3.42 21.36 -22.36
N ALA A 482 -3.11 20.15 -21.91
CA ALA A 482 -1.87 19.46 -22.27
C ALA A 482 -1.80 19.20 -23.79
N ILE A 483 -2.87 18.71 -24.41
CA ILE A 483 -2.93 18.51 -25.87
C ILE A 483 -2.64 19.81 -26.61
N ALA A 484 -3.30 20.92 -26.23
CA ALA A 484 -3.09 22.21 -26.89
C ALA A 484 -1.63 22.70 -26.77
N LEU A 485 -1.00 22.46 -25.61
CA LEU A 485 0.41 22.80 -25.38
C LEU A 485 1.35 21.90 -26.18
N PHE A 486 1.08 20.61 -26.30
CA PHE A 486 1.88 19.70 -27.12
C PHE A 486 1.71 19.98 -28.62
N GLU A 487 0.49 20.31 -29.09
CA GLU A 487 0.26 20.78 -30.47
C GLU A 487 1.08 22.05 -30.73
N ARG A 488 1.16 22.96 -29.78
CA ARG A 488 2.00 24.16 -29.88
C ARG A 488 3.48 23.82 -29.94
N ALA A 489 3.95 22.89 -29.10
CA ALA A 489 5.36 22.47 -29.07
C ALA A 489 5.81 21.91 -30.45
N VAL A 490 5.01 20.99 -31.04
CA VAL A 490 5.34 20.39 -32.36
C VAL A 490 5.16 21.34 -33.53
N GLN A 491 4.37 22.42 -33.37
CA GLN A 491 4.29 23.51 -34.36
C GLN A 491 5.53 24.40 -34.31
N LEU A 492 6.04 24.69 -33.10
CA LEU A 492 7.25 25.50 -32.90
C LEU A 492 8.51 24.75 -33.33
N ASP A 493 8.59 23.45 -33.02
CA ASP A 493 9.67 22.58 -33.50
C ASP A 493 9.14 21.23 -34.00
N PRO A 494 8.94 21.07 -35.30
CA PRO A 494 8.50 19.80 -35.91
C PRO A 494 9.50 18.64 -35.81
N LYS A 495 10.73 18.86 -35.32
CA LYS A 495 11.76 17.83 -35.12
C LYS A 495 11.82 17.36 -33.66
N TYR A 496 11.08 17.97 -32.77
CA TYR A 496 11.06 17.61 -31.36
C TYR A 496 10.34 16.25 -31.14
N ALA A 497 11.11 15.17 -31.11
CA ALA A 497 10.61 13.79 -31.06
C ALA A 497 9.77 13.53 -29.79
N SER A 498 10.26 13.94 -28.62
CA SER A 498 9.53 13.76 -27.36
C SER A 498 8.20 14.52 -27.32
N ALA A 499 8.11 15.70 -27.96
CA ALA A 499 6.86 16.45 -28.03
C ALA A 499 5.81 15.71 -28.88
N TRP A 500 6.21 15.09 -30.01
CA TRP A 500 5.33 14.22 -30.79
C TRP A 500 4.87 13.00 -30.01
N ALA A 501 5.76 12.38 -29.22
CA ALA A 501 5.45 11.21 -28.40
C ALA A 501 4.39 11.54 -27.33
N VAL A 502 4.56 12.64 -26.59
CA VAL A 502 3.59 13.03 -25.54
C VAL A 502 2.26 13.53 -26.12
N LEU A 503 2.27 14.15 -27.31
CA LEU A 503 1.05 14.52 -28.02
C LEU A 503 0.21 13.28 -28.37
N GLY A 504 0.86 12.28 -28.95
CA GLY A 504 0.21 11.01 -29.25
C GLY A 504 -0.22 10.26 -27.99
N GLY A 505 0.60 10.30 -26.94
CA GLY A 505 0.26 9.76 -25.62
C GLY A 505 -0.98 10.42 -25.02
N ALA A 506 -1.08 11.74 -25.07
CA ALA A 506 -2.24 12.49 -24.58
C ALA A 506 -3.54 12.16 -25.35
N TYR A 507 -3.46 12.03 -26.68
CA TYR A 507 -4.60 11.54 -27.46
C TYR A 507 -4.97 10.09 -27.13
N THR A 508 -3.98 9.22 -26.90
CA THR A 508 -4.19 7.81 -26.52
C THR A 508 -4.90 7.73 -25.16
N LEU A 509 -4.42 8.50 -24.19
CA LEU A 509 -4.98 8.54 -22.84
C LEU A 509 -6.43 9.05 -22.86
N LYS A 510 -6.66 10.20 -23.52
CA LYS A 510 -8.00 10.79 -23.67
C LYS A 510 -8.95 9.84 -24.39
N GLY A 511 -8.53 9.30 -25.53
CA GLY A 511 -9.32 8.36 -26.33
C GLY A 511 -9.67 7.08 -25.58
N GLY A 512 -8.71 6.53 -24.81
CA GLY A 512 -8.90 5.34 -23.98
C GLY A 512 -9.82 5.59 -22.80
N PHE A 513 -9.68 6.69 -22.08
CA PHE A 513 -10.53 7.05 -20.94
C PHE A 513 -11.96 7.38 -21.36
N LEU A 514 -12.12 8.18 -22.40
CA LEU A 514 -13.45 8.57 -22.88
C LEU A 514 -14.11 7.53 -23.77
N GLY A 515 -13.38 6.51 -24.26
CA GLY A 515 -13.89 5.52 -25.21
C GLY A 515 -14.15 6.14 -26.59
N MET A 516 -13.27 7.02 -27.04
CA MET A 516 -13.37 7.72 -28.33
C MET A 516 -12.36 7.17 -29.34
N PRO A 517 -12.76 6.20 -30.20
CA PRO A 517 -11.86 5.55 -31.17
C PRO A 517 -11.17 6.54 -32.13
N GLN A 518 -11.86 7.63 -32.50
CA GLN A 518 -11.31 8.67 -33.37
C GLN A 518 -10.08 9.38 -32.78
N LEU A 519 -10.00 9.51 -31.44
CA LEU A 519 -8.81 10.06 -30.78
C LEU A 519 -7.66 9.06 -30.76
N LEU A 520 -7.96 7.76 -30.62
CA LEU A 520 -6.95 6.71 -30.70
C LEU A 520 -6.36 6.63 -32.12
N GLU A 521 -7.18 6.77 -33.14
CA GLU A 521 -6.69 6.86 -34.56
C GLU A 521 -5.83 8.12 -34.77
N LYS A 522 -6.26 9.28 -34.19
CA LYS A 522 -5.49 10.53 -34.27
C LYS A 522 -4.13 10.43 -33.59
N ALA A 523 -4.00 9.57 -32.57
CA ALA A 523 -2.74 9.36 -31.83
C ALA A 523 -1.65 8.68 -32.68
N ILE A 524 -2.01 7.83 -33.61
CA ILE A 524 -1.07 6.93 -34.31
C ILE A 524 -0.05 7.72 -35.16
N GLU A 525 -0.48 8.76 -35.85
CA GLU A 525 0.42 9.55 -36.73
C GLU A 525 1.50 10.29 -35.90
N PRO A 526 1.18 11.08 -34.87
CA PRO A 526 2.17 11.69 -34.00
C PRO A 526 3.18 10.70 -33.42
N LEU A 527 2.72 9.52 -32.99
CA LEU A 527 3.58 8.49 -32.41
C LEU A 527 4.53 7.88 -33.44
N ARG A 528 4.04 7.61 -34.65
CA ARG A 528 4.90 7.15 -35.77
C ARG A 528 5.92 8.22 -36.15
N ARG A 529 5.54 9.50 -36.13
CA ARG A 529 6.45 10.61 -36.41
C ARG A 529 7.53 10.71 -35.32
N ALA A 530 7.17 10.58 -34.05
CA ALA A 530 8.12 10.51 -32.93
C ALA A 530 9.16 9.40 -33.14
N LEU A 531 8.70 8.19 -33.47
CA LEU A 531 9.56 7.03 -33.73
C LEU A 531 10.38 7.16 -35.02
N GLY A 532 9.90 7.91 -36.02
CA GLY A 532 10.67 8.27 -37.20
C GLY A 532 11.84 9.21 -36.92
N LEU A 533 11.68 10.09 -35.90
CA LEU A 533 12.72 11.00 -35.42
C LEU A 533 13.67 10.32 -34.45
N ASN A 534 13.13 9.54 -33.49
CA ASN A 534 13.90 8.78 -32.51
C ASN A 534 13.30 7.38 -32.31
N PRO A 535 13.84 6.33 -32.97
CA PRO A 535 13.32 4.96 -32.89
C PRO A 535 13.47 4.30 -31.51
N LYS A 536 14.23 4.91 -30.58
CA LYS A 536 14.47 4.35 -29.24
C LYS A 536 13.57 4.96 -28.15
N LEU A 537 12.61 5.80 -28.52
CA LEU A 537 11.67 6.38 -27.55
C LEU A 537 10.70 5.31 -27.04
N VAL A 538 10.99 4.74 -25.86
CA VAL A 538 10.19 3.68 -25.24
C VAL A 538 8.75 4.14 -25.03
N ASN A 539 8.55 5.34 -24.50
CA ASN A 539 7.20 5.88 -24.29
C ASN A 539 6.39 5.98 -25.60
N ALA A 540 7.02 6.32 -26.71
CA ALA A 540 6.34 6.35 -28.01
C ALA A 540 5.91 4.94 -28.46
N HIS A 541 6.74 3.92 -28.24
CA HIS A 541 6.36 2.52 -28.49
C HIS A 541 5.22 2.07 -27.58
N VAL A 542 5.24 2.40 -26.28
CA VAL A 542 4.17 2.06 -25.31
C VAL A 542 2.85 2.70 -25.73
N TRP A 543 2.85 4.00 -26.04
CA TRP A 543 1.63 4.70 -26.44
C TRP A 543 1.12 4.27 -27.82
N LEU A 544 2.02 4.01 -28.76
CA LEU A 544 1.65 3.48 -30.09
C LEU A 544 1.00 2.10 -29.95
N GLY A 545 1.60 1.22 -29.17
CA GLY A 545 1.03 -0.09 -28.87
C GLY A 545 -0.37 0.02 -28.29
N SER A 546 -0.55 0.89 -27.29
CA SER A 546 -1.85 1.12 -26.64
C SER A 546 -2.91 1.68 -27.59
N ALA A 547 -2.55 2.64 -28.46
CA ALA A 547 -3.44 3.21 -29.46
C ALA A 547 -3.85 2.16 -30.51
N LEU A 548 -2.89 1.37 -30.99
CA LEU A 548 -3.13 0.29 -31.94
C LEU A 548 -4.04 -0.80 -31.39
N LEU A 549 -3.84 -1.20 -30.12
CA LEU A 549 -4.76 -2.13 -29.42
C LEU A 549 -6.18 -1.57 -29.34
N GLY A 550 -6.31 -0.30 -28.97
CA GLY A 550 -7.62 0.34 -28.86
C GLY A 550 -8.34 0.52 -30.19
N THR A 551 -7.62 0.58 -31.31
CA THR A 551 -8.19 0.65 -32.68
C THR A 551 -8.38 -0.72 -33.32
N GLY A 552 -8.02 -1.83 -32.63
CA GLY A 552 -8.16 -3.19 -33.11
C GLY A 552 -7.02 -3.69 -34.00
N LYS A 553 -5.92 -2.93 -34.12
CA LYS A 553 -4.69 -3.34 -34.82
C LYS A 553 -3.78 -4.14 -33.86
N LEU A 554 -4.28 -5.31 -33.45
CA LEU A 554 -3.78 -6.03 -32.28
C LEU A 554 -2.33 -6.54 -32.45
N ASP A 555 -1.97 -7.07 -33.63
CA ASP A 555 -0.62 -7.62 -33.88
C ASP A 555 0.43 -6.51 -33.97
N GLU A 556 0.13 -5.39 -34.61
CA GLU A 556 1.02 -4.22 -34.65
C GLU A 556 1.21 -3.63 -33.26
N GLY A 557 0.14 -3.55 -32.47
CA GLY A 557 0.20 -3.08 -31.07
C GLY A 557 1.10 -3.96 -30.23
N LEU A 558 0.95 -5.29 -30.32
CA LEU A 558 1.78 -6.26 -29.60
C LEU A 558 3.26 -6.15 -30.01
N ALA A 559 3.54 -5.99 -31.30
CA ALA A 559 4.91 -5.82 -31.81
C ALA A 559 5.56 -4.55 -31.22
N SER A 560 4.86 -3.41 -31.24
CA SER A 560 5.37 -2.15 -30.66
C SER A 560 5.67 -2.27 -29.17
N LEU A 561 4.83 -2.96 -28.38
CA LEU A 561 5.03 -3.15 -26.95
C LEU A 561 6.19 -4.12 -26.63
N ARG A 562 6.40 -5.14 -27.46
CA ARG A 562 7.59 -6.00 -27.34
C ARG A 562 8.87 -5.21 -27.57
N THR A 563 8.90 -4.35 -28.59
CA THR A 563 10.04 -3.45 -28.82
C THR A 563 10.29 -2.53 -27.63
N ALA A 564 9.23 -2.01 -26.99
CA ALA A 564 9.38 -1.21 -25.78
C ALA A 564 10.10 -1.98 -24.64
N VAL A 565 9.68 -3.23 -24.39
CA VAL A 565 10.31 -4.10 -23.37
C VAL A 565 11.72 -4.55 -23.78
N GLU A 566 12.01 -4.71 -25.07
CA GLU A 566 13.36 -5.02 -25.57
C GLU A 566 14.33 -3.84 -25.36
N ILE A 567 13.85 -2.60 -25.51
CA ILE A 567 14.67 -1.38 -25.28
C ILE A 567 14.89 -1.13 -23.79
N GLU A 568 13.84 -1.21 -22.96
CA GLU A 568 13.91 -1.03 -21.51
C GLU A 568 13.24 -2.24 -20.79
N PRO A 569 13.99 -3.29 -20.47
CA PRO A 569 13.44 -4.52 -19.86
C PRO A 569 12.90 -4.36 -18.43
N ASP A 570 13.20 -3.26 -17.75
CA ASP A 570 12.76 -2.91 -16.41
C ASP A 570 11.65 -1.84 -16.39
N ASN A 571 11.12 -1.48 -17.54
CA ASN A 571 10.06 -0.47 -17.66
C ASN A 571 8.70 -1.04 -17.27
N ALA A 572 8.18 -0.64 -16.09
CA ALA A 572 6.91 -1.10 -15.55
C ALA A 572 5.72 -0.83 -16.49
N ASP A 573 5.67 0.35 -17.12
CA ASP A 573 4.58 0.73 -18.03
C ASP A 573 4.59 -0.11 -19.31
N ALA A 574 5.78 -0.44 -19.83
CA ALA A 574 5.94 -1.32 -20.98
C ALA A 574 5.41 -2.74 -20.67
N HIS A 575 5.78 -3.31 -19.53
CA HIS A 575 5.27 -4.62 -19.07
C HIS A 575 3.76 -4.60 -18.82
N GLN A 576 3.23 -3.57 -18.19
CA GLN A 576 1.78 -3.42 -17.94
C GLN A 576 1.00 -3.38 -19.28
N ASN A 577 1.47 -2.63 -20.24
CA ASN A 577 0.80 -2.53 -21.55
C ASN A 577 1.03 -3.78 -22.42
N LEU A 578 2.18 -4.45 -22.30
CA LEU A 578 2.43 -5.74 -22.92
C LEU A 578 1.49 -6.83 -22.35
N ALA A 579 1.31 -6.86 -21.04
CA ALA A 579 0.32 -7.71 -20.37
C ALA A 579 -1.07 -7.51 -21.00
N ARG A 580 -1.48 -6.24 -21.11
CA ARG A 580 -2.77 -5.87 -21.70
C ARG A 580 -2.87 -6.34 -23.17
N ALA A 581 -1.80 -6.27 -23.94
CA ALA A 581 -1.77 -6.79 -25.30
C ALA A 581 -1.96 -8.32 -25.34
N TYR A 582 -1.33 -9.06 -24.45
CA TYR A 582 -1.47 -10.52 -24.39
C TYR A 582 -2.91 -10.95 -24.13
N TRP A 583 -3.56 -10.46 -23.08
CA TRP A 583 -4.91 -10.92 -22.76
C TRP A 583 -5.98 -10.31 -23.67
N LEU A 584 -5.83 -9.06 -24.16
CA LEU A 584 -6.81 -8.46 -25.07
C LEU A 584 -6.73 -9.07 -26.48
N SER A 585 -5.51 -9.21 -27.04
CA SER A 585 -5.37 -9.60 -28.46
C SER A 585 -5.39 -11.11 -28.67
N LYS A 586 -4.81 -11.87 -27.75
CA LYS A 586 -4.63 -13.32 -27.91
C LYS A 586 -5.44 -14.17 -26.93
N GLY A 587 -6.11 -13.55 -25.96
CA GLY A 587 -6.76 -14.28 -24.87
C GLY A 587 -5.76 -14.99 -23.93
N MET A 588 -4.47 -14.64 -24.01
CA MET A 588 -3.37 -15.21 -23.24
C MET A 588 -3.37 -14.59 -21.84
N VAL A 589 -4.33 -14.99 -21.01
CA VAL A 589 -4.52 -14.42 -19.67
C VAL A 589 -3.39 -14.82 -18.72
N PRO A 590 -2.91 -16.07 -18.67
CA PRO A 590 -1.77 -16.44 -17.81
C PRO A 590 -0.51 -15.60 -18.10
N GLU A 591 -0.17 -15.40 -19.38
CA GLU A 591 0.97 -14.57 -19.79
C GLU A 591 0.74 -13.10 -19.43
N GLY A 592 -0.49 -12.61 -19.58
CA GLY A 592 -0.89 -11.29 -19.12
C GLY A 592 -0.69 -11.11 -17.61
N ILE A 593 -1.12 -12.07 -16.79
CA ILE A 593 -0.90 -12.07 -15.34
C ILE A 593 0.60 -12.08 -15.01
N ALA A 594 1.39 -12.88 -15.72
CA ALA A 594 2.84 -12.94 -15.51
C ALA A 594 3.52 -11.59 -15.79
N GLU A 595 3.14 -10.90 -16.87
CA GLU A 595 3.69 -9.59 -17.21
C GLU A 595 3.20 -8.49 -16.23
N LEU A 596 1.94 -8.55 -15.73
CA LEU A 596 1.48 -7.63 -14.67
C LEU A 596 2.28 -7.82 -13.37
N ARG A 597 2.57 -9.04 -13.01
CA ARG A 597 3.42 -9.33 -11.84
C ARG A 597 4.84 -8.79 -12.03
N LYS A 598 5.41 -8.93 -13.24
CA LYS A 598 6.70 -8.28 -13.56
C LYS A 598 6.61 -6.76 -13.45
N ALA A 599 5.58 -6.13 -14.03
CA ALA A 599 5.37 -4.70 -13.90
C ALA A 599 5.37 -4.25 -12.42
N LEU A 600 4.71 -5.02 -11.55
CA LEU A 600 4.70 -4.77 -10.11
C LEU A 600 6.05 -5.03 -9.41
N THR A 601 6.96 -5.82 -9.98
CA THR A 601 8.34 -5.91 -9.44
C THR A 601 9.13 -4.63 -9.68
N PHE A 602 8.84 -3.93 -10.77
CA PHE A 602 9.51 -2.66 -11.11
C PHE A 602 8.79 -1.43 -10.52
N ASN A 603 7.45 -1.45 -10.46
CA ASN A 603 6.65 -0.41 -9.79
C ASN A 603 5.53 -1.03 -8.93
N PRO A 604 5.80 -1.34 -7.66
CA PRO A 604 4.82 -1.95 -6.75
C PRO A 604 3.60 -1.08 -6.46
N GLU A 605 3.72 0.23 -6.61
CA GLU A 605 2.64 1.20 -6.36
C GLU A 605 1.85 1.57 -7.63
N ALA A 606 1.98 0.79 -8.70
CA ALA A 606 1.21 0.98 -9.92
C ALA A 606 -0.25 0.55 -9.73
N GLY A 607 -1.10 1.45 -9.25
CA GLY A 607 -2.48 1.16 -8.87
C GLY A 607 -3.32 0.55 -9.99
N TYR A 608 -3.20 1.03 -11.23
CA TYR A 608 -3.91 0.44 -12.37
C TYR A 608 -3.43 -0.97 -12.71
N THR A 609 -2.16 -1.31 -12.44
CA THR A 609 -1.63 -2.67 -12.59
C THR A 609 -2.31 -3.62 -11.60
N HIS A 610 -2.46 -3.20 -10.34
CA HIS A 610 -3.20 -3.95 -9.32
C HIS A 610 -4.68 -4.13 -9.70
N LEU A 611 -5.34 -3.11 -10.26
CA LEU A 611 -6.73 -3.23 -10.74
C LEU A 611 -6.89 -4.28 -11.85
N GLN A 612 -5.95 -4.29 -12.81
CA GLN A 612 -5.95 -5.26 -13.90
C GLN A 612 -5.66 -6.67 -13.38
N LEU A 613 -4.68 -6.82 -12.49
CA LEU A 613 -4.33 -8.10 -11.88
C LEU A 613 -5.52 -8.66 -11.08
N SER A 614 -6.15 -7.86 -10.23
CA SER A 614 -7.35 -8.26 -9.48
C SER A 614 -8.46 -8.75 -10.40
N MET A 615 -8.73 -8.06 -11.50
CA MET A 615 -9.77 -8.45 -12.47
C MET A 615 -9.46 -9.81 -13.11
N LEU A 616 -8.22 -10.01 -13.58
CA LEU A 616 -7.84 -11.24 -14.28
C LEU A 616 -7.81 -12.44 -13.33
N GLU A 617 -7.28 -12.25 -12.10
CA GLU A 617 -7.27 -13.29 -11.08
C GLU A 617 -8.69 -13.68 -10.65
N ALA A 618 -9.59 -12.70 -10.46
CA ALA A 618 -10.99 -12.96 -10.11
C ALA A 618 -11.72 -13.78 -11.20
N LEU A 619 -11.55 -13.40 -12.47
CA LEU A 619 -12.14 -14.13 -13.60
C LEU A 619 -11.48 -15.50 -13.82
N SER A 620 -10.25 -15.70 -13.36
CA SER A 620 -9.56 -17.00 -13.38
C SER A 620 -9.91 -17.90 -12.19
N GLY A 621 -10.71 -17.41 -11.23
CA GLY A 621 -11.12 -18.14 -10.03
C GLY A 621 -10.16 -18.02 -8.85
N ASN A 622 -9.08 -17.25 -8.96
CA ASN A 622 -8.09 -17.04 -7.90
C ASN A 622 -8.52 -15.88 -6.98
N LEU A 623 -9.60 -16.07 -6.24
CA LEU A 623 -10.29 -15.00 -5.50
C LEU A 623 -9.43 -14.38 -4.39
N ASP A 624 -8.53 -15.14 -3.76
CA ASP A 624 -7.65 -14.62 -2.71
C ASP A 624 -6.60 -13.66 -3.28
N ALA A 625 -5.95 -14.02 -4.40
CA ALA A 625 -5.01 -13.15 -5.09
C ALA A 625 -5.69 -11.90 -5.67
N ALA A 626 -6.92 -12.06 -6.14
CA ALA A 626 -7.74 -10.95 -6.63
C ALA A 626 -8.10 -9.97 -5.50
N GLU A 627 -8.44 -10.47 -4.31
CA GLU A 627 -8.71 -9.65 -3.13
C GLU A 627 -7.47 -8.89 -2.68
N GLU A 628 -6.32 -9.56 -2.59
CA GLU A 628 -5.05 -8.95 -2.21
C GLU A 628 -4.72 -7.75 -3.13
N SER A 629 -4.78 -7.97 -4.44
CA SER A 629 -4.52 -6.90 -5.42
C SER A 629 -5.55 -5.76 -5.32
N ALA A 630 -6.83 -6.07 -5.08
CA ALA A 630 -7.87 -5.06 -4.92
C ALA A 630 -7.65 -4.22 -3.66
N ARG A 631 -7.31 -4.84 -2.52
CA ARG A 631 -7.03 -4.13 -1.27
C ARG A 631 -5.83 -3.20 -1.41
N HIS A 632 -4.76 -3.67 -2.06
CA HIS A 632 -3.61 -2.82 -2.33
C HIS A 632 -3.97 -1.62 -3.23
N ALA A 633 -4.78 -1.83 -4.26
CA ALA A 633 -5.29 -0.74 -5.08
C ALA A 633 -6.16 0.26 -4.29
N ILE A 634 -6.95 -0.21 -3.29
CA ILE A 634 -7.73 0.66 -2.39
C ILE A 634 -6.80 1.52 -1.53
N GLU A 635 -5.76 0.95 -0.94
CA GLU A 635 -4.78 1.71 -0.16
C GLU A 635 -4.15 2.83 -0.99
N LEU A 636 -3.81 2.55 -2.25
CA LEU A 636 -3.27 3.54 -3.18
C LEU A 636 -4.31 4.59 -3.57
N GLN A 637 -5.56 4.20 -3.80
CA GLN A 637 -6.67 5.12 -4.09
C GLN A 637 -6.96 6.07 -2.93
N GLU A 638 -7.09 5.55 -1.71
CA GLU A 638 -7.36 6.34 -0.49
C GLU A 638 -6.20 7.30 -0.18
N ARG A 639 -4.96 6.85 -0.37
CA ARG A 639 -3.77 7.70 -0.24
C ARG A 639 -3.77 8.83 -1.25
N ALA A 640 -4.13 8.55 -2.51
CA ALA A 640 -4.26 9.57 -3.55
C ALA A 640 -5.36 10.59 -3.28
N MET A 641 -6.45 10.20 -2.62
CA MET A 641 -7.55 11.09 -2.23
C MET A 641 -7.17 12.09 -1.13
N SER A 642 -6.23 11.75 -0.27
CA SER A 642 -5.77 12.64 0.81
C SER A 642 -4.78 13.72 0.34
N GLY A 643 -4.29 13.65 -0.91
CA GLY A 643 -3.33 14.57 -1.51
C GLY A 643 -3.95 15.55 -2.50
N THR A 644 -3.28 16.69 -2.73
CA THR A 644 -3.75 17.73 -3.67
C THR A 644 -3.38 17.49 -5.13
N GLU A 645 -2.48 16.55 -5.44
CA GLU A 645 -1.97 16.26 -6.79
C GLU A 645 -1.75 14.77 -7.03
N GLY A 646 -1.96 14.29 -8.26
CA GLY A 646 -1.54 12.98 -8.79
C GLY A 646 -2.62 12.20 -9.53
N LEU A 647 -2.21 11.10 -10.15
CA LEU A 647 -3.11 10.23 -10.90
C LEU A 647 -4.11 9.58 -9.93
N LEU A 648 -5.34 10.05 -9.95
CA LEU A 648 -6.42 9.45 -9.17
C LEU A 648 -6.70 8.05 -9.71
N ILE A 649 -6.70 7.05 -8.83
CA ILE A 649 -7.08 5.68 -9.16
C ILE A 649 -8.60 5.57 -9.03
N VAL A 650 -9.25 4.95 -10.01
CA VAL A 650 -10.71 4.74 -10.05
C VAL A 650 -11.01 3.27 -10.25
N GLY A 651 -11.90 2.73 -9.44
CA GLY A 651 -12.39 1.37 -9.57
C GLY A 651 -11.83 0.36 -8.55
N ALA A 652 -11.05 0.80 -7.55
CA ALA A 652 -10.44 -0.12 -6.60
C ALA A 652 -11.49 -0.83 -5.72
N HIS A 653 -12.42 -0.09 -5.15
CA HIS A 653 -13.56 -0.67 -4.43
C HIS A 653 -14.46 -1.51 -5.35
N SER A 654 -14.58 -1.16 -6.64
CA SER A 654 -15.30 -1.99 -7.61
C SER A 654 -14.66 -3.37 -7.77
N ARG A 655 -13.33 -3.48 -7.75
CA ARG A 655 -12.63 -4.77 -7.83
C ARG A 655 -12.86 -5.61 -6.58
N LEU A 656 -12.74 -5.04 -5.40
CA LEU A 656 -13.01 -5.74 -4.13
C LEU A 656 -14.48 -6.16 -4.05
N GLY A 657 -15.41 -5.29 -4.39
CA GLY A 657 -16.83 -5.60 -4.45
C GLY A 657 -17.14 -6.77 -5.41
N TYR A 658 -16.42 -6.84 -6.55
CA TYR A 658 -16.59 -7.96 -7.48
C TYR A 658 -16.07 -9.30 -6.90
N VAL A 659 -14.97 -9.29 -6.17
CA VAL A 659 -14.48 -10.48 -5.45
C VAL A 659 -15.50 -10.96 -4.42
N TYR A 660 -16.08 -10.05 -3.62
CA TYR A 660 -17.13 -10.41 -2.66
C TYR A 660 -18.40 -10.93 -3.35
N TYR A 661 -18.78 -10.36 -4.49
CA TYR A 661 -19.89 -10.84 -5.31
C TYR A 661 -19.67 -12.29 -5.75
N LEU A 662 -18.46 -12.63 -6.25
CA LEU A 662 -18.12 -13.99 -6.67
C LEU A 662 -18.08 -15.00 -5.51
N ARG A 663 -17.79 -14.54 -4.29
CA ARG A 663 -17.86 -15.34 -3.05
C ARG A 663 -19.28 -15.50 -2.49
N GLY A 664 -20.30 -14.86 -3.08
CA GLY A 664 -21.67 -14.86 -2.58
C GLY A 664 -21.91 -13.92 -1.38
N ASN A 665 -20.92 -13.09 -1.00
CA ASN A 665 -21.07 -12.07 0.05
C ASN A 665 -21.66 -10.79 -0.55
N TYR A 666 -22.95 -10.80 -0.81
CA TYR A 666 -23.64 -9.73 -1.53
C TYR A 666 -23.74 -8.42 -0.72
N ASP A 667 -23.74 -8.49 0.61
CA ASP A 667 -23.79 -7.30 1.47
C ASP A 667 -22.47 -6.53 1.42
N ALA A 668 -21.36 -7.23 1.54
CA ALA A 668 -20.04 -6.62 1.40
C ALA A 668 -19.81 -6.11 -0.03
N ALA A 669 -20.23 -6.86 -1.04
CA ALA A 669 -20.14 -6.43 -2.44
C ALA A 669 -20.90 -5.12 -2.69
N TYR A 670 -22.13 -5.02 -2.19
CA TYR A 670 -22.96 -3.82 -2.31
C TYR A 670 -22.32 -2.61 -1.62
N ALA A 671 -21.78 -2.81 -0.41
CA ALA A 671 -21.11 -1.75 0.34
C ALA A 671 -19.92 -1.18 -0.43
N GLU A 672 -19.08 -2.03 -1.01
CA GLU A 672 -17.90 -1.60 -1.78
C GLU A 672 -18.30 -0.89 -3.08
N PHE A 673 -19.30 -1.40 -3.83
CA PHE A 673 -19.80 -0.72 -5.04
C PHE A 673 -20.41 0.64 -4.74
N ARG A 674 -21.12 0.78 -3.61
CA ARG A 674 -21.68 2.07 -3.17
C ARG A 674 -20.60 3.06 -2.80
N ARG A 675 -19.55 2.63 -2.08
CA ARG A 675 -18.41 3.47 -1.71
C ARG A 675 -17.70 4.03 -2.96
N GLU A 676 -17.43 3.18 -3.94
CA GLU A 676 -16.85 3.62 -5.22
C GLU A 676 -17.76 4.60 -5.96
N LEU A 677 -19.09 4.32 -6.00
CA LEU A 677 -20.05 5.17 -6.70
C LEU A 677 -20.16 6.58 -6.07
N GLU A 678 -20.15 6.66 -4.74
CA GLU A 678 -20.16 7.94 -4.01
C GLU A 678 -18.91 8.75 -4.33
N TRP A 679 -17.74 8.13 -4.29
CA TRP A 679 -16.49 8.80 -4.62
C TRP A 679 -16.42 9.24 -6.09
N VAL A 680 -16.75 8.37 -7.03
CA VAL A 680 -16.72 8.66 -8.47
C VAL A 680 -17.66 9.83 -8.83
N ASN A 681 -18.80 9.95 -8.17
CA ASN A 681 -19.74 11.04 -8.42
C ASN A 681 -19.22 12.42 -8.02
N THR A 682 -18.28 12.49 -7.07
CA THR A 682 -17.65 13.74 -6.64
C THR A 682 -16.36 14.06 -7.41
N SER A 683 -15.83 13.10 -8.16
CA SER A 683 -14.58 13.21 -8.93
C SER A 683 -14.81 13.83 -10.31
N ASP A 684 -13.85 14.61 -10.81
CA ASP A 684 -13.78 15.07 -12.21
C ASP A 684 -12.95 14.16 -13.13
N HIS A 685 -12.58 12.97 -12.64
CA HIS A 685 -11.76 12.00 -13.36
C HIS A 685 -12.35 11.61 -14.72
N ALA A 686 -11.50 11.49 -15.74
CA ALA A 686 -11.94 11.18 -17.11
C ALA A 686 -12.66 9.82 -17.25
N LEU A 687 -12.40 8.84 -16.34
CA LEU A 687 -13.10 7.54 -16.31
C LEU A 687 -14.47 7.57 -15.61
N ARG A 688 -14.88 8.69 -15.02
CA ARG A 688 -16.09 8.79 -14.20
C ARG A 688 -17.31 8.14 -14.85
N GLU A 689 -17.66 8.54 -16.06
CA GLU A 689 -18.88 8.08 -16.75
C GLU A 689 -18.85 6.58 -17.00
N ARG A 690 -17.71 6.05 -17.42
CA ARG A 690 -17.51 4.62 -17.65
C ARG A 690 -17.65 3.82 -16.37
N THR A 691 -17.03 4.29 -15.28
CA THR A 691 -17.09 3.63 -13.97
C THR A 691 -18.51 3.65 -13.39
N VAL A 692 -19.25 4.75 -13.56
CA VAL A 692 -20.67 4.82 -13.15
C VAL A 692 -21.52 3.75 -13.86
N ILE A 693 -21.29 3.52 -15.16
CA ILE A 693 -21.98 2.46 -15.92
C ILE A 693 -21.62 1.08 -15.33
N GLU A 694 -20.34 0.81 -15.12
CA GLU A 694 -19.88 -0.44 -14.49
C GLU A 694 -20.54 -0.67 -13.13
N LEU A 695 -20.51 0.33 -12.27
CA LEU A 695 -21.06 0.24 -10.91
C LEU A 695 -22.58 0.03 -10.90
N HIS A 696 -23.34 0.72 -11.76
CA HIS A 696 -24.78 0.48 -11.87
C HIS A 696 -25.07 -0.94 -12.34
N GLN A 697 -24.29 -1.48 -13.29
CA GLN A 697 -24.40 -2.87 -13.73
C GLN A 697 -24.06 -3.84 -12.58
N LYS A 698 -23.00 -3.60 -11.80
CA LYS A 698 -22.61 -4.45 -10.68
C LYS A 698 -23.62 -4.40 -9.53
N ILE A 699 -24.16 -3.24 -9.21
CA ILE A 699 -25.21 -3.08 -8.19
C ILE A 699 -26.49 -3.79 -8.64
N SER A 700 -26.86 -3.68 -9.94
CA SER A 700 -27.98 -4.44 -10.51
C SER A 700 -27.77 -5.96 -10.34
N ALA A 701 -26.53 -6.44 -10.51
CA ALA A 701 -26.16 -7.83 -10.32
C ALA A 701 -26.37 -8.31 -8.87
N VAL A 702 -25.97 -7.48 -7.91
CA VAL A 702 -26.14 -7.80 -6.48
C VAL A 702 -27.61 -7.86 -6.10
N HIS A 703 -28.43 -6.90 -6.53
CA HIS A 703 -29.86 -6.90 -6.26
C HIS A 703 -30.55 -8.14 -6.88
N HIS A 704 -30.20 -8.50 -8.11
CA HIS A 704 -30.71 -9.73 -8.74
C HIS A 704 -30.32 -10.97 -7.91
N ALA A 705 -29.07 -11.10 -7.48
CA ALA A 705 -28.62 -12.23 -6.67
C ALA A 705 -29.30 -12.32 -5.28
N ARG A 706 -29.81 -11.19 -4.76
CA ARG A 706 -30.62 -11.13 -3.53
C ARG A 706 -32.12 -11.40 -3.77
N GLY A 707 -32.57 -11.54 -5.02
CA GLY A 707 -33.99 -11.65 -5.37
C GLY A 707 -34.76 -10.32 -5.34
N GLU A 708 -34.06 -9.18 -5.32
CA GLU A 708 -34.62 -7.83 -5.28
C GLU A 708 -34.82 -7.27 -6.70
N GLU A 709 -35.66 -7.93 -7.50
CA GLU A 709 -35.80 -7.72 -8.94
C GLU A 709 -36.15 -6.26 -9.32
N ALA A 710 -36.98 -5.56 -8.56
CA ALA A 710 -37.33 -4.16 -8.85
C ALA A 710 -36.10 -3.24 -8.80
N GLU A 711 -35.24 -3.41 -7.82
CA GLU A 711 -33.99 -2.65 -7.70
C GLU A 711 -32.98 -3.07 -8.76
N ALA A 712 -32.88 -4.36 -9.06
CA ALA A 712 -32.04 -4.89 -10.13
C ALA A 712 -32.37 -4.25 -11.49
N ILE A 713 -33.68 -4.19 -11.84
CA ILE A 713 -34.16 -3.52 -13.05
C ILE A 713 -33.79 -2.03 -13.01
N ARG A 714 -34.10 -1.34 -11.90
CA ARG A 714 -33.85 0.11 -11.77
C ARG A 714 -32.39 0.48 -11.99
N PHE A 715 -31.46 -0.27 -11.39
CA PHE A 715 -30.02 0.00 -11.58
C PHE A 715 -29.53 -0.44 -12.97
N GLY A 716 -30.06 -1.50 -13.53
CA GLY A 716 -29.79 -1.92 -14.90
C GLY A 716 -30.22 -0.84 -15.92
N ASP A 717 -31.40 -0.24 -15.76
CA ASP A 717 -31.89 0.83 -16.62
C ASP A 717 -31.04 2.09 -16.51
N ARG A 718 -30.55 2.44 -15.32
CA ARG A 718 -29.59 3.53 -15.14
C ARG A 718 -28.29 3.29 -15.89
N ALA A 719 -27.78 2.04 -15.91
CA ALA A 719 -26.59 1.69 -16.68
C ALA A 719 -26.84 1.87 -18.18
N ILE A 720 -27.97 1.37 -18.70
CA ILE A 720 -28.37 1.46 -20.11
C ILE A 720 -28.53 2.93 -20.52
N GLU A 721 -29.22 3.72 -19.74
CA GLU A 721 -29.43 5.16 -20.02
C GLU A 721 -28.10 5.95 -20.03
N ALA A 722 -27.22 5.70 -19.03
CA ALA A 722 -25.91 6.33 -18.97
C ALA A 722 -25.03 5.95 -20.17
N HIS A 723 -25.09 4.69 -20.62
CA HIS A 723 -24.42 4.24 -21.84
C HIS A 723 -24.98 4.94 -23.09
N GLY A 724 -26.31 5.03 -23.22
CA GLY A 724 -26.96 5.72 -24.33
C GLY A 724 -26.53 7.17 -24.46
N ARG A 725 -26.45 7.90 -23.35
CA ARG A 725 -25.90 9.29 -23.32
C ARG A 725 -24.45 9.35 -23.81
N ARG A 726 -23.63 8.38 -23.41
CA ARG A 726 -22.23 8.30 -23.84
C ARG A 726 -22.08 8.03 -25.32
N VAL A 727 -22.86 7.10 -25.86
CA VAL A 727 -22.87 6.80 -27.31
C VAL A 727 -23.33 8.01 -28.11
N ALA A 728 -24.36 8.72 -27.66
CA ALA A 728 -24.83 9.95 -28.29
C ALA A 728 -23.75 11.07 -28.27
N ALA A 729 -22.87 11.08 -27.29
CA ALA A 729 -21.71 11.99 -27.22
C ALA A 729 -20.50 11.49 -28.03
N GLY A 730 -20.61 10.42 -28.80
CA GLY A 730 -19.54 9.86 -29.64
C GLY A 730 -18.55 8.95 -28.91
N ALA A 731 -18.88 8.51 -27.70
CA ALA A 731 -18.05 7.65 -26.87
C ALA A 731 -18.65 6.23 -26.84
N ASP A 732 -18.05 5.30 -27.59
CA ASP A 732 -18.48 3.89 -27.65
C ASP A 732 -17.26 2.96 -27.58
N ASP A 733 -17.22 2.11 -26.55
CA ASP A 733 -16.08 1.24 -26.29
C ASP A 733 -16.52 -0.20 -25.93
N PRO A 734 -15.66 -1.22 -26.21
CA PRO A 734 -15.99 -2.61 -25.96
C PRO A 734 -16.33 -2.93 -24.50
N ALA A 735 -15.74 -2.23 -23.54
CA ALA A 735 -15.96 -2.54 -22.12
C ALA A 735 -17.32 -2.06 -21.64
N THR A 736 -17.75 -0.84 -22.00
CA THR A 736 -19.11 -0.37 -21.63
C THR A 736 -20.18 -1.20 -22.33
N ARG A 737 -19.99 -1.56 -23.61
CA ARG A 737 -20.87 -2.47 -24.32
C ARG A 737 -20.99 -3.82 -23.63
N TYR A 738 -19.89 -4.37 -23.14
CA TYR A 738 -19.89 -5.62 -22.38
C TYR A 738 -20.70 -5.52 -21.06
N TYR A 739 -20.60 -4.41 -20.33
CA TYR A 739 -21.40 -4.20 -19.12
C TYR A 739 -22.89 -4.12 -19.42
N ILE A 740 -23.29 -3.50 -20.52
CA ILE A 740 -24.70 -3.43 -20.93
C ILE A 740 -25.20 -4.81 -21.40
N ALA A 741 -24.37 -5.54 -22.15
CA ALA A 741 -24.68 -6.93 -22.50
C ALA A 741 -24.93 -7.80 -21.24
N ALA A 742 -24.16 -7.61 -20.16
CA ALA A 742 -24.35 -8.31 -18.89
C ALA A 742 -25.69 -7.95 -18.22
N VAL A 743 -26.19 -6.73 -18.34
CA VAL A 743 -27.53 -6.36 -17.85
C VAL A 743 -28.62 -7.13 -18.61
N TYR A 744 -28.57 -7.16 -19.95
CA TYR A 744 -29.54 -7.87 -20.78
C TYR A 744 -29.44 -9.39 -20.59
N ALA A 745 -28.24 -9.92 -20.45
CA ALA A 745 -28.02 -11.35 -20.21
C ALA A 745 -28.72 -11.85 -18.94
N ARG A 746 -28.68 -11.07 -17.86
CA ARG A 746 -29.41 -11.40 -16.62
C ARG A 746 -30.92 -11.32 -16.75
N ARG A 747 -31.41 -10.45 -17.65
CA ARG A 747 -32.83 -10.37 -17.99
C ARG A 747 -33.30 -11.51 -18.93
N GLY A 748 -32.39 -12.37 -19.38
CA GLY A 748 -32.65 -13.41 -20.36
C GLY A 748 -32.86 -12.91 -21.78
N ASP A 749 -32.58 -11.65 -22.06
CA ASP A 749 -32.71 -11.02 -23.35
C ASP A 749 -31.47 -11.28 -24.22
N VAL A 750 -31.53 -12.38 -24.98
CA VAL A 750 -30.45 -12.86 -25.82
C VAL A 750 -30.18 -11.93 -27.01
N GLU A 751 -31.22 -11.30 -27.56
CA GLU A 751 -31.13 -10.45 -28.74
C GLU A 751 -30.33 -9.19 -28.46
N HIS A 752 -30.73 -8.42 -27.44
CA HIS A 752 -29.97 -7.22 -27.04
C HIS A 752 -28.60 -7.59 -26.46
N THR A 753 -28.47 -8.75 -25.79
CA THR A 753 -27.15 -9.23 -25.36
C THR A 753 -26.19 -9.39 -26.54
N ARG A 754 -26.64 -10.04 -27.64
CA ARG A 754 -25.83 -10.19 -28.85
C ARG A 754 -25.51 -8.87 -29.53
N GLU A 755 -26.49 -7.97 -29.60
CA GLU A 755 -26.30 -6.63 -30.16
C GLU A 755 -25.14 -5.89 -29.45
N HIS A 756 -25.20 -5.86 -28.11
CA HIS A 756 -24.17 -5.19 -27.34
C HIS A 756 -22.83 -5.94 -27.30
N LEU A 757 -22.80 -7.24 -27.49
CA LEU A 757 -21.56 -8.01 -27.63
C LEU A 757 -20.92 -7.88 -29.02
N ALA A 758 -21.61 -7.37 -30.03
CA ALA A 758 -21.09 -7.26 -31.37
C ALA A 758 -19.78 -6.46 -31.44
N LEU A 759 -19.69 -5.29 -30.78
CA LEU A 759 -18.49 -4.49 -30.72
C LEU A 759 -17.35 -5.17 -29.94
N PRO A 760 -17.54 -5.71 -28.70
CA PRO A 760 -16.51 -6.51 -28.01
C PRO A 760 -16.02 -7.70 -28.86
N MET A 761 -16.91 -8.44 -29.48
CA MET A 761 -16.57 -9.60 -30.32
C MET A 761 -15.80 -9.21 -31.59
N SER A 762 -16.12 -8.07 -32.20
CA SER A 762 -15.38 -7.59 -33.38
C SER A 762 -13.98 -7.06 -33.06
N ARG A 763 -13.84 -6.39 -31.91
CA ARG A 763 -12.57 -5.72 -31.51
C ARG A 763 -11.64 -6.63 -30.72
N LEU A 764 -12.19 -7.49 -29.84
CA LEU A 764 -11.48 -8.30 -28.86
C LEU A 764 -12.04 -9.74 -28.82
N PRO A 765 -12.09 -10.48 -29.93
CA PRO A 765 -12.86 -11.74 -30.03
C PRO A 765 -12.41 -12.80 -29.04
N GLN A 766 -11.09 -13.01 -28.89
CA GLN A 766 -10.54 -14.07 -28.05
C GLN A 766 -10.77 -13.77 -26.56
N PHE A 767 -10.50 -12.54 -26.13
CA PHE A 767 -10.73 -12.15 -24.74
C PHE A 767 -12.23 -12.12 -24.40
N THR A 768 -13.06 -11.64 -25.30
CA THR A 768 -14.52 -11.61 -25.08
C THR A 768 -15.07 -13.03 -24.90
N ARG A 769 -14.68 -13.99 -25.74
CA ARG A 769 -15.05 -15.40 -25.59
C ARG A 769 -14.54 -15.98 -24.27
N TRP A 770 -13.26 -15.79 -23.95
CA TRP A 770 -12.66 -16.25 -22.71
C TRP A 770 -13.40 -15.72 -21.47
N ARG A 771 -13.81 -14.44 -21.50
CA ARG A 771 -14.55 -13.80 -20.43
C ARG A 771 -16.00 -14.34 -20.34
N LEU A 772 -16.72 -14.49 -21.46
CA LEU A 772 -18.08 -15.04 -21.50
C LEU A 772 -18.17 -16.45 -20.94
N GLU A 773 -17.15 -17.29 -21.16
CA GLU A 773 -17.08 -18.63 -20.59
C GLU A 773 -17.06 -18.65 -19.06
N ARG A 774 -16.56 -17.57 -18.43
CA ARG A 774 -16.28 -17.50 -16.98
C ARG A 774 -17.17 -16.53 -16.22
N ASP A 775 -17.64 -15.49 -16.87
CA ASP A 775 -18.43 -14.44 -16.21
C ASP A 775 -19.81 -14.96 -15.83
N ILE A 776 -20.11 -14.93 -14.53
CA ILE A 776 -21.36 -15.43 -13.95
C ILE A 776 -22.57 -14.65 -14.46
N ASP A 777 -22.39 -13.41 -14.87
CA ASP A 777 -23.44 -12.53 -15.36
C ASP A 777 -24.12 -13.07 -16.63
N PHE A 778 -23.45 -13.95 -17.38
CA PHE A 778 -23.95 -14.57 -18.60
C PHE A 778 -24.41 -16.03 -18.43
N ALA A 779 -24.40 -16.56 -17.21
CA ALA A 779 -24.66 -17.99 -16.96
C ALA A 779 -25.97 -18.48 -17.59
N GLY A 780 -27.04 -17.68 -17.51
CA GLY A 780 -28.36 -18.05 -18.02
C GLY A 780 -28.52 -18.09 -19.55
N VAL A 781 -27.67 -17.36 -20.26
CA VAL A 781 -27.72 -17.21 -21.74
C VAL A 781 -26.47 -17.70 -22.46
N ARG A 782 -25.44 -18.11 -21.71
CA ARG A 782 -24.11 -18.50 -22.22
C ARG A 782 -24.15 -19.52 -23.36
N ALA A 783 -24.92 -20.59 -23.19
CA ALA A 783 -25.04 -21.64 -24.19
C ALA A 783 -25.55 -21.11 -25.54
N GLN A 784 -26.49 -20.14 -25.51
CA GLN A 784 -27.06 -19.51 -26.69
C GLN A 784 -26.12 -18.49 -27.35
N LEU A 785 -25.20 -17.94 -26.58
CA LEU A 785 -24.22 -16.95 -27.09
C LEU A 785 -22.98 -17.60 -27.71
N LEU A 786 -22.59 -18.78 -27.21
CA LEU A 786 -21.39 -19.50 -27.69
C LEU A 786 -21.71 -20.55 -28.76
N ALA A 787 -22.99 -20.88 -28.96
CA ALA A 787 -23.45 -21.68 -30.08
C ALA A 787 -23.40 -20.86 -31.39
#